data_3d1cfb971817e8f5d7a9828d8956b1ca
#
_entry.id   3d1cfb971817e8f5d7a9828d8956b1ca
#
_cell.length_a   1.000
_cell.length_b   1.000
_cell.length_c   1.000
_cell.angle_alpha   90.00
_cell.angle_beta   90.00
_cell.angle_gamma   90.00
#
_symmetry.space_group_name_H-M   'P 1'
#
loop_
_entity.id
_entity.type
_entity.pdbx_description
1 polymer ?
#
loop_
_entity_poly.entity_id
_entity_poly.type
_entity_poly.pdbx_seq_one_letter_code
_entity_poly.pdbx_strand_id
1 'polypeptide(L)'
;MCIVNSDICKIDETNGKVMPVAESSPRSTQPETEVIVGSFRAGSQRTQPEHSAATNWPVFIASAAGILAVTLWAFFGGDSAEAVLGKVTGWIATNLGWFYILTGTVVIIFVLAVAFARTGTIRLGPDHSRPQFRLFSWAAMLFAAGIGVDLMFFAVAEPVTQYFAPPVGGGETREAAREAVVWALFHYGFTGWAMYALMGMAFGYYAYRLNMPLAIRSALYPLFGKRAKGAIGDAVDVAAMLGTVFGVAASLGIGVVQLNYGLKVMFNIPEGQAAQIALVILSVGVATISAVSGVDKGIKMLSEINVGLALLLMAYIVIAGRTAFLMDGLVMNIGDYVSSLPGMTMDTFAFSDDAEYTKQWMGSWTLFFWAWWVAWAPFVGLFLARISRGRTLRQFVFGTLSIPFVFILLWMSFFGNSALDLVRGGDSAFGDAAMAEPQRGFYDLLATYPGSFFLIGLATLIGLLLYITSADSGALVMSNFTSRTDHNAQDGPIWSRIFWAVLVGLLTIVLLQIDGVTTVQSATVVMGLPFSIVMYMIMIGLIRSFRMEGTQSAARGIALHAAMSGRSDSGSHAVSWRKRLSRANTWPSAARCQQYLEKTVQPALEQVAEELRQRGLNTTLVASSVCDIPVRSLDLTVDLEEEQNFRYQLFPVENPVPSFTRNTTGGEVYYRLEVFDHTGSLGYDVFGYTQEQLIDNVLDLYERHLEFLHMQRDIPGRSDMSGGAAPVMDWRQD
;
A
#
# COMPACT_ATOMS: atom_id res chain seq x y z
N MET A 1 -8.15 6.46 -8.93
CA MET A 1 -6.85 5.79 -8.77
C MET A 1 -7.05 4.34 -9.10
N CYS A 2 -6.80 4.00 -10.31
CA CYS A 2 -7.19 2.74 -10.89
C CYS A 2 -6.12 1.73 -10.97
N ILE A 3 -6.54 0.57 -10.70
CA ILE A 3 -5.73 -0.61 -10.61
C ILE A 3 -6.04 -1.49 -11.79
N VAL A 4 -5.04 -1.52 -12.60
CA VAL A 4 -4.47 -2.58 -13.40
C VAL A 4 -5.31 -3.86 -13.49
N ASN A 5 -5.97 -3.98 -14.61
CA ASN A 5 -6.23 -5.28 -15.22
C ASN A 5 -4.92 -5.81 -15.82
N SER A 6 -4.60 -7.04 -15.48
CA SER A 6 -3.46 -7.79 -15.99
C SER A 6 -3.54 -7.92 -17.50
N ASP A 7 -2.83 -7.06 -18.23
CA ASP A 7 -2.53 -7.33 -19.63
C ASP A 7 -1.53 -8.48 -19.70
N ILE A 8 -2.09 -9.66 -19.90
CA ILE A 8 -1.41 -10.86 -20.37
C ILE A 8 -0.90 -10.53 -21.77
N CYS A 9 0.38 -10.78 -22.01
CA CYS A 9 1.05 -10.65 -23.30
C CYS A 9 0.14 -11.04 -24.46
N LYS A 10 -0.25 -10.10 -25.29
CA LYS A 10 -0.77 -10.34 -26.62
C LYS A 10 0.42 -10.59 -27.56
N ILE A 11 0.50 -11.82 -28.06
CA ILE A 11 1.35 -12.15 -29.21
C ILE A 11 0.60 -11.70 -30.45
N ASP A 12 1.22 -10.86 -31.23
CA ASP A 12 0.73 -10.41 -32.53
C ASP A 12 1.02 -11.49 -33.58
N GLU A 13 -0.03 -12.19 -34.01
CA GLU A 13 0.02 -13.15 -35.12
C GLU A 13 -0.30 -12.41 -36.43
N THR A 14 0.73 -11.88 -37.09
CA THR A 14 0.64 -11.57 -38.52
C THR A 14 1.95 -11.92 -39.21
N ASN A 15 1.96 -13.08 -39.83
CA ASN A 15 2.44 -13.39 -41.18
C ASN A 15 2.79 -14.88 -41.33
N GLY A 16 1.96 -15.59 -42.02
CA GLY A 16 2.25 -16.94 -42.46
C GLY A 16 1.34 -17.35 -43.63
N LYS A 17 1.82 -17.18 -44.85
CA LYS A 17 1.16 -17.65 -46.07
C LYS A 17 1.15 -19.16 -46.11
N VAL A 18 -0.02 -19.74 -46.38
CA VAL A 18 -0.25 -21.14 -46.72
C VAL A 18 -0.36 -21.27 -48.23
N MET A 19 0.26 -22.30 -48.81
CA MET A 19 -0.10 -22.85 -50.10
C MET A 19 -0.38 -24.35 -49.97
N PRO A 20 -1.32 -24.92 -50.76
CA PRO A 20 -1.93 -26.22 -50.55
C PRO A 20 -1.29 -27.34 -51.36
N VAL A 21 -1.38 -28.60 -50.90
CA VAL A 21 -1.28 -29.81 -51.72
C VAL A 21 -2.26 -30.89 -51.26
N ALA A 22 -2.80 -31.56 -52.26
CA ALA A 22 -3.98 -32.40 -52.32
C ALA A 22 -3.85 -33.81 -51.72
N GLU A 23 -5.05 -34.32 -51.40
CA GLU A 23 -5.63 -35.68 -51.46
C GLU A 23 -4.75 -36.94 -51.62
N SER A 24 -5.01 -37.92 -50.73
CA SER A 24 -5.55 -39.23 -51.10
C SER A 24 -5.75 -40.16 -49.88
N SER A 25 -6.94 -40.74 -49.71
CA SER A 25 -7.26 -41.83 -48.78
C SER A 25 -6.85 -43.20 -49.37
N PRO A 26 -6.81 -44.37 -48.69
CA PRO A 26 -8.02 -44.99 -48.14
C PRO A 26 -7.91 -45.73 -46.79
N ARG A 27 -9.09 -46.12 -46.29
CA ARG A 27 -9.48 -46.87 -45.11
C ARG A 27 -8.69 -48.16 -44.81
N SER A 28 -8.45 -48.42 -43.51
CA SER A 28 -8.56 -49.78 -42.94
C SER A 28 -8.99 -49.70 -41.46
N THR A 29 -9.94 -50.54 -41.12
CA THR A 29 -10.62 -50.81 -39.86
C THR A 29 -9.77 -51.62 -38.90
N GLN A 30 -9.69 -51.22 -37.61
CA GLN A 30 -9.79 -52.07 -36.40
C GLN A 30 -9.52 -51.25 -35.12
N PRO A 31 -9.74 -51.75 -33.88
CA PRO A 31 -10.81 -51.25 -33.02
C PRO A 31 -10.35 -50.26 -31.95
N GLU A 32 -11.28 -49.46 -31.52
CA GLU A 32 -11.15 -48.40 -30.53
C GLU A 32 -10.71 -48.94 -29.15
N THR A 33 -9.51 -48.59 -28.75
CA THR A 33 -9.14 -48.45 -27.35
C THR A 33 -9.23 -46.96 -27.05
N GLU A 34 -10.29 -46.56 -26.36
CA GLU A 34 -10.42 -45.18 -25.85
C GLU A 34 -9.29 -44.90 -24.88
N VAL A 35 -8.21 -44.34 -25.41
CA VAL A 35 -7.27 -43.59 -24.62
C VAL A 35 -7.86 -42.17 -24.48
N ILE A 36 -8.38 -41.89 -23.32
CA ILE A 36 -8.77 -40.49 -22.94
C ILE A 36 -7.50 -39.65 -22.94
N VAL A 37 -7.11 -39.21 -24.13
CA VAL A 37 -6.20 -38.08 -24.27
C VAL A 37 -7.04 -36.84 -23.96
N GLY A 38 -6.95 -36.39 -22.72
CA GLY A 38 -7.47 -35.09 -22.33
C GLY A 38 -6.85 -34.02 -23.23
N SER A 39 -7.59 -33.66 -24.28
CA SER A 39 -7.26 -32.52 -25.10
C SER A 39 -7.22 -31.26 -24.19
N PHE A 40 -6.04 -30.83 -23.81
CA PHE A 40 -5.87 -29.49 -23.30
C PHE A 40 -6.18 -28.49 -24.43
N ARG A 41 -7.47 -28.20 -24.63
CA ARG A 41 -7.86 -26.97 -25.27
C ARG A 41 -7.26 -25.87 -24.39
N ALA A 42 -6.39 -25.05 -24.99
CA ALA A 42 -6.11 -23.71 -24.46
C ALA A 42 -7.49 -23.10 -24.16
N GLY A 43 -7.85 -23.09 -22.88
CA GLY A 43 -9.08 -22.49 -22.44
C GLY A 43 -9.00 -21.02 -22.82
N SER A 44 -9.81 -20.61 -23.82
CA SER A 44 -10.23 -19.23 -23.87
C SER A 44 -10.69 -18.92 -22.45
N GLN A 45 -10.01 -18.04 -21.77
CA GLN A 45 -10.54 -17.48 -20.53
C GLN A 45 -11.91 -16.91 -20.90
N ARG A 46 -12.97 -17.69 -20.62
CA ARG A 46 -14.27 -17.10 -20.39
C ARG A 46 -13.98 -16.09 -19.29
N THR A 47 -14.18 -14.83 -19.57
CA THR A 47 -14.41 -13.79 -18.57
C THR A 47 -15.47 -14.37 -17.64
N GLN A 48 -15.04 -14.97 -16.53
CA GLN A 48 -15.97 -15.23 -15.45
C GLN A 48 -16.53 -13.86 -15.08
N PRO A 49 -17.85 -13.74 -14.88
CA PRO A 49 -18.41 -12.50 -14.38
C PRO A 49 -17.61 -12.14 -13.13
N GLU A 50 -17.09 -10.93 -13.08
CA GLU A 50 -16.37 -10.40 -11.91
C GLU A 50 -17.30 -10.55 -10.71
N HIS A 51 -17.10 -11.61 -9.93
CA HIS A 51 -17.79 -11.76 -8.66
C HIS A 51 -17.18 -10.71 -7.72
N SER A 52 -17.94 -9.67 -7.44
CA SER A 52 -17.58 -8.70 -6.40
C SER A 52 -17.41 -9.45 -5.07
N ALA A 53 -16.46 -8.97 -4.26
CA ALA A 53 -16.22 -9.57 -2.94
C ALA A 53 -17.51 -9.56 -2.08
N ALA A 54 -17.70 -10.60 -1.29
CA ALA A 54 -18.84 -10.71 -0.39
C ALA A 54 -18.74 -9.65 0.73
N THR A 55 -19.86 -9.06 1.12
CA THR A 55 -19.90 -8.06 2.20
C THR A 55 -19.65 -8.70 3.57
N ASN A 56 -18.76 -8.11 4.36
CA ASN A 56 -18.58 -8.45 5.77
C ASN A 56 -19.64 -7.72 6.62
N TRP A 57 -20.82 -8.33 6.73
CA TRP A 57 -21.98 -7.71 7.40
C TRP A 57 -21.73 -7.22 8.82
N PRO A 58 -21.00 -7.93 9.73
CA PRO A 58 -20.67 -7.41 11.06
C PRO A 58 -19.91 -6.08 11.00
N VAL A 59 -18.86 -6.00 10.18
CA VAL A 59 -18.06 -4.77 10.02
C VAL A 59 -18.89 -3.67 9.35
N PHE A 60 -19.62 -4.00 8.28
CA PHE A 60 -20.47 -3.04 7.56
C PHE A 60 -21.51 -2.41 8.50
N ILE A 61 -22.30 -3.24 9.22
CA ILE A 61 -23.37 -2.76 10.09
C ILE A 61 -22.80 -1.96 11.27
N ALA A 62 -21.75 -2.45 11.93
CA ALA A 62 -21.16 -1.75 13.08
C ALA A 62 -20.58 -0.38 12.66
N SER A 63 -19.86 -0.32 11.53
CA SER A 63 -19.32 0.93 11.02
C SER A 63 -20.43 1.89 10.58
N ALA A 64 -21.41 1.42 9.81
CA ALA A 64 -22.52 2.25 9.35
C ALA A 64 -23.35 2.79 10.52
N ALA A 65 -23.66 1.95 11.51
CA ALA A 65 -24.39 2.36 12.70
C ALA A 65 -23.60 3.39 13.53
N GLY A 66 -22.30 3.18 13.72
CA GLY A 66 -21.45 4.13 14.44
C GLY A 66 -21.38 5.50 13.75
N ILE A 67 -21.18 5.52 12.42
CA ILE A 67 -21.09 6.76 11.65
C ILE A 67 -22.46 7.46 11.62
N LEU A 68 -23.54 6.73 11.36
CA LEU A 68 -24.90 7.29 11.40
C LEU A 68 -25.24 7.85 12.78
N ALA A 69 -24.88 7.15 13.86
CA ALA A 69 -25.11 7.63 15.21
C ALA A 69 -24.40 8.96 15.48
N VAL A 70 -23.12 9.08 15.07
CA VAL A 70 -22.37 10.34 15.19
C VAL A 70 -22.97 11.43 14.30
N THR A 71 -23.34 11.09 13.04
CA THR A 71 -23.95 12.04 12.11
C THR A 71 -25.28 12.59 12.65
N LEU A 72 -26.17 11.71 13.13
CA LEU A 72 -27.44 12.10 13.70
C LEU A 72 -27.26 12.90 15.00
N TRP A 73 -26.34 12.46 15.87
CA TRP A 73 -26.03 13.20 17.09
C TRP A 73 -25.47 14.59 16.77
N ALA A 74 -24.59 14.72 15.80
CA ALA A 74 -24.06 16.01 15.36
C ALA A 74 -25.18 16.89 14.75
N PHE A 75 -26.06 16.32 13.91
CA PHE A 75 -27.15 17.05 13.26
C PHE A 75 -28.18 17.59 14.25
N PHE A 76 -28.62 16.77 15.22
CA PHE A 76 -29.63 17.19 16.21
C PHE A 76 -29.01 17.91 17.41
N GLY A 77 -27.73 17.69 17.68
CA GLY A 77 -27.03 18.25 18.83
C GLY A 77 -26.50 19.67 18.59
N GLY A 78 -26.20 20.06 17.33
CA GLY A 78 -25.68 21.38 16.98
C GLY A 78 -24.56 21.84 17.90
N ASP A 79 -24.69 23.03 18.53
CA ASP A 79 -23.73 23.64 19.44
C ASP A 79 -23.34 22.72 20.62
N SER A 80 -24.25 21.84 21.07
CA SER A 80 -23.94 20.89 22.14
C SER A 80 -22.98 19.78 21.65
N ALA A 81 -23.07 19.36 20.39
CA ALA A 81 -22.16 18.39 19.81
C ALA A 81 -20.77 19.01 19.61
N GLU A 82 -20.70 20.24 19.15
CA GLU A 82 -19.46 21.01 19.06
C GLU A 82 -18.76 21.14 20.43
N ALA A 83 -19.50 21.60 21.45
CA ALA A 83 -18.97 21.73 22.80
C ALA A 83 -18.46 20.40 23.38
N VAL A 84 -19.12 19.27 23.09
CA VAL A 84 -18.68 17.94 23.53
C VAL A 84 -17.42 17.52 22.76
N LEU A 85 -17.41 17.66 21.43
CA LEU A 85 -16.24 17.32 20.61
C LEU A 85 -15.03 18.15 21.03
N GLY A 86 -15.18 19.46 21.21
CA GLY A 86 -14.12 20.35 21.69
C GLY A 86 -13.60 19.96 23.07
N LYS A 87 -14.49 19.62 24.02
CA LYS A 87 -14.09 19.12 25.36
C LYS A 87 -13.33 17.81 25.29
N VAL A 88 -13.79 16.86 24.46
CA VAL A 88 -13.12 15.55 24.31
C VAL A 88 -11.75 15.73 23.64
N THR A 89 -11.67 16.55 22.59
CA THR A 89 -10.40 16.86 21.92
C THR A 89 -9.42 17.57 22.86
N GLY A 90 -9.88 18.55 23.64
CA GLY A 90 -9.07 19.23 24.66
C GLY A 90 -8.60 18.26 25.74
N TRP A 91 -9.46 17.33 26.18
CA TRP A 91 -9.06 16.30 27.13
C TRP A 91 -8.00 15.35 26.53
N ILE A 92 -8.16 14.92 25.27
CA ILE A 92 -7.18 14.11 24.57
C ILE A 92 -5.85 14.87 24.45
N ALA A 93 -5.87 16.12 24.02
CA ALA A 93 -4.68 16.95 23.88
C ALA A 93 -3.92 17.08 25.23
N THR A 94 -4.66 17.27 26.32
CA THR A 94 -4.07 17.43 27.65
C THR A 94 -3.53 16.12 28.22
N ASN A 95 -4.27 15.00 28.06
CA ASN A 95 -3.96 13.75 28.77
C ASN A 95 -3.29 12.69 27.88
N LEU A 96 -3.53 12.70 26.57
CA LEU A 96 -3.03 11.73 25.60
C LEU A 96 -2.21 12.35 24.48
N GLY A 97 -1.94 13.65 24.50
CA GLY A 97 -1.10 14.33 23.51
C GLY A 97 0.27 13.65 23.38
N TRP A 98 0.90 13.30 24.51
CA TRP A 98 2.15 12.55 24.55
C TRP A 98 2.06 11.22 23.81
N PHE A 99 0.88 10.56 23.81
CA PHE A 99 0.70 9.28 23.15
C PHE A 99 0.70 9.42 21.62
N TYR A 100 0.09 10.47 21.07
CA TYR A 100 0.16 10.76 19.64
C TYR A 100 1.59 11.10 19.19
N ILE A 101 2.29 11.94 19.95
CA ILE A 101 3.69 12.28 19.70
C ILE A 101 4.55 11.02 19.71
N LEU A 102 4.43 10.20 20.76
CA LEU A 102 5.14 8.92 20.86
C LEU A 102 4.80 7.98 19.71
N THR A 103 3.53 7.93 19.28
CA THR A 103 3.09 7.06 18.17
C THR A 103 3.80 7.46 16.87
N GLY A 104 3.82 8.75 16.51
CA GLY A 104 4.55 9.23 15.35
C GLY A 104 6.03 8.86 15.39
N THR A 105 6.67 9.11 16.55
CA THR A 105 8.08 8.79 16.79
C THR A 105 8.38 7.31 16.67
N VAL A 106 7.60 6.46 17.33
CA VAL A 106 7.84 5.01 17.32
C VAL A 106 7.62 4.44 15.91
N VAL A 107 6.62 4.92 15.19
CA VAL A 107 6.35 4.47 13.81
C VAL A 107 7.49 4.82 12.88
N ILE A 108 8.01 6.06 12.88
CA ILE A 108 9.13 6.43 12.01
C ILE A 108 10.40 5.64 12.35
N ILE A 109 10.72 5.47 13.64
CA ILE A 109 11.87 4.67 14.09
C ILE A 109 11.70 3.22 13.63
N PHE A 110 10.51 2.64 13.81
CA PHE A 110 10.23 1.26 13.41
C PHE A 110 10.41 1.05 11.91
N VAL A 111 9.81 1.90 11.09
CA VAL A 111 9.86 1.81 9.63
C VAL A 111 11.30 1.95 9.11
N LEU A 112 12.06 2.90 9.64
CA LEU A 112 13.48 3.06 9.32
C LEU A 112 14.32 1.87 9.81
N ALA A 113 14.07 1.37 11.02
CA ALA A 113 14.78 0.18 11.54
C ALA A 113 14.55 -1.04 10.65
N VAL A 114 13.31 -1.27 10.16
CA VAL A 114 13.01 -2.35 9.20
C VAL A 114 13.76 -2.16 7.89
N ALA A 115 13.84 -0.93 7.37
CA ALA A 115 14.51 -0.63 6.11
C ALA A 115 16.04 -0.82 6.18
N PHE A 116 16.67 -0.41 7.28
CA PHE A 116 18.13 -0.52 7.46
C PHE A 116 18.58 -1.92 7.88
N ALA A 117 17.74 -2.68 8.57
CA ALA A 117 18.04 -4.04 9.00
C ALA A 117 18.08 -5.04 7.83
N ARG A 118 18.41 -6.29 8.12
CA ARG A 118 18.33 -7.40 7.15
C ARG A 118 16.92 -7.61 6.60
N THR A 119 15.91 -7.29 7.38
CA THR A 119 14.49 -7.31 6.97
C THR A 119 14.22 -6.45 5.74
N GLY A 120 14.96 -5.37 5.55
CA GLY A 120 14.84 -4.51 4.37
C GLY A 120 15.08 -5.21 3.04
N THR A 121 15.69 -6.40 3.01
CA THR A 121 15.87 -7.19 1.78
C THR A 121 14.68 -8.08 1.45
N ILE A 122 13.74 -8.29 2.38
CA ILE A 122 12.51 -9.05 2.17
C ILE A 122 11.68 -8.38 1.07
N ARG A 123 11.14 -9.18 0.14
CA ARG A 123 10.28 -8.68 -0.93
C ARG A 123 8.81 -8.71 -0.55
N LEU A 124 8.07 -7.74 -1.03
CA LEU A 124 6.60 -7.74 -1.02
C LEU A 124 6.10 -8.73 -2.08
N GLY A 125 6.23 -10.00 -1.77
CA GLY A 125 5.98 -11.14 -2.62
C GLY A 125 7.03 -12.24 -2.43
N PRO A 126 6.93 -13.36 -3.14
CA PRO A 126 7.96 -14.40 -3.17
C PRO A 126 9.34 -13.84 -3.59
N ASP A 127 10.43 -14.50 -3.22
CA ASP A 127 11.79 -13.99 -3.47
C ASP A 127 12.11 -13.81 -4.96
N HIS A 128 11.48 -14.60 -5.84
CA HIS A 128 11.61 -14.49 -7.29
C HIS A 128 10.72 -13.40 -7.91
N SER A 129 9.82 -12.80 -7.15
CA SER A 129 8.92 -11.77 -7.68
C SER A 129 9.70 -10.55 -8.18
N ARG A 130 9.30 -10.05 -9.33
CA ARG A 130 9.84 -8.80 -9.91
C ARG A 130 8.86 -7.66 -9.64
N PRO A 131 9.36 -6.40 -9.52
CA PRO A 131 8.47 -5.25 -9.40
C PRO A 131 7.48 -5.18 -10.57
N GLN A 132 6.20 -5.05 -10.26
CA GLN A 132 5.12 -4.97 -11.26
C GLN A 132 5.26 -3.71 -12.14
N PHE A 133 5.73 -2.61 -11.56
CA PHE A 133 5.91 -1.34 -12.25
C PHE A 133 7.40 -0.98 -12.35
N ARG A 134 7.80 -0.39 -13.48
CA ARG A 134 9.13 0.22 -13.64
C ARG A 134 9.32 1.32 -12.60
N LEU A 135 10.60 1.61 -12.27
CA LEU A 135 10.93 2.57 -11.21
C LEU A 135 10.28 3.94 -11.42
N PHE A 136 10.33 4.47 -12.64
CA PHE A 136 9.75 5.77 -12.97
C PHE A 136 8.22 5.79 -12.79
N SER A 137 7.50 4.79 -13.31
CA SER A 137 6.05 4.70 -13.17
C SER A 137 5.62 4.55 -11.71
N TRP A 138 6.37 3.77 -10.93
CA TRP A 138 6.14 3.61 -9.51
C TRP A 138 6.39 4.91 -8.74
N ALA A 139 7.47 5.62 -9.03
CA ALA A 139 7.77 6.92 -8.45
C ALA A 139 6.69 7.96 -8.78
N ALA A 140 6.19 7.97 -10.02
CA ALA A 140 5.10 8.85 -10.42
C ALA A 140 3.79 8.55 -9.66
N MET A 141 3.48 7.28 -9.41
CA MET A 141 2.31 6.89 -8.61
C MET A 141 2.47 7.26 -7.12
N LEU A 142 3.67 7.10 -6.54
CA LEU A 142 3.97 7.58 -5.19
C LEU A 142 3.85 9.09 -5.08
N PHE A 143 4.38 9.81 -6.05
CA PHE A 143 4.27 11.26 -6.14
C PHE A 143 2.81 11.72 -6.19
N ALA A 144 2.00 11.10 -7.06
CA ALA A 144 0.58 11.40 -7.18
C ALA A 144 -0.21 11.12 -5.89
N ALA A 145 0.22 10.15 -5.08
CA ALA A 145 -0.38 9.86 -3.78
C ALA A 145 -0.11 10.95 -2.73
N GLY A 146 0.91 11.77 -2.93
CA GLY A 146 1.30 12.85 -2.02
C GLY A 146 0.57 14.17 -2.25
N ILE A 147 -0.26 14.28 -3.28
CA ILE A 147 -0.93 15.52 -3.63
C ILE A 147 -2.40 15.45 -3.22
N GLY A 148 -2.79 16.29 -2.29
CA GLY A 148 -4.17 16.47 -1.84
C GLY A 148 -4.59 17.94 -1.93
N VAL A 149 -5.89 18.22 -1.93
CA VAL A 149 -6.42 19.60 -1.90
C VAL A 149 -5.99 20.35 -0.65
N ASP A 150 -5.80 19.65 0.43
CA ASP A 150 -5.30 20.12 1.72
C ASP A 150 -3.89 20.71 1.64
N LEU A 151 -3.03 20.24 0.73
CA LEU A 151 -1.73 20.86 0.47
C LEU A 151 -1.83 22.29 -0.02
N MET A 152 -2.87 22.61 -0.80
CA MET A 152 -3.12 23.98 -1.23
C MET A 152 -3.59 24.84 -0.05
N PHE A 153 -4.44 24.28 0.81
CA PHE A 153 -4.97 24.94 2.00
C PHE A 153 -3.84 25.32 2.98
N PHE A 154 -3.03 24.35 3.36
CA PHE A 154 -2.01 24.54 4.39
C PHE A 154 -0.70 25.15 3.88
N ALA A 155 -0.45 25.18 2.56
CA ALA A 155 0.78 25.74 2.01
C ALA A 155 1.01 27.24 2.34
N VAL A 156 -0.07 27.96 2.58
CA VAL A 156 -0.04 29.38 2.95
C VAL A 156 -0.55 29.59 4.37
N ALA A 157 -1.70 29.02 4.70
CA ALA A 157 -2.34 29.24 5.99
C ALA A 157 -1.43 28.81 7.16
N GLU A 158 -0.76 27.68 7.06
CA GLU A 158 0.08 27.18 8.14
C GLU A 158 1.35 28.03 8.33
N PRO A 159 2.22 28.28 7.32
CA PRO A 159 3.38 29.14 7.51
C PRO A 159 3.03 30.54 8.00
N VAL A 160 1.94 31.14 7.52
CA VAL A 160 1.50 32.45 8.00
C VAL A 160 1.09 32.39 9.47
N THR A 161 0.29 31.37 9.85
CA THR A 161 -0.11 31.22 11.26
C THR A 161 1.08 30.95 12.18
N GLN A 162 2.02 30.08 11.76
CA GLN A 162 3.23 29.80 12.56
C GLN A 162 4.17 31.03 12.68
N TYR A 163 4.13 31.94 11.72
CA TYR A 163 4.86 33.19 11.80
C TYR A 163 4.28 34.16 12.85
N PHE A 164 2.96 34.29 12.91
CA PHE A 164 2.28 35.14 13.86
C PHE A 164 2.11 34.54 15.24
N ALA A 165 1.85 33.25 15.31
CA ALA A 165 1.50 32.51 16.51
C ALA A 165 2.26 31.17 16.60
N PRO A 166 3.61 31.21 16.75
CA PRO A 166 4.42 30.01 16.88
C PRO A 166 4.16 29.31 18.22
N PRO A 167 4.43 27.98 18.34
CA PRO A 167 4.25 27.26 19.61
C PRO A 167 5.18 27.71 20.73
N VAL A 168 6.34 28.25 20.38
CA VAL A 168 7.36 28.72 21.31
C VAL A 168 7.95 30.04 20.81
N GLY A 169 8.26 30.94 21.71
CA GLY A 169 8.80 32.25 21.38
C GLY A 169 7.75 33.29 20.97
N GLY A 170 8.21 34.43 20.46
CA GLY A 170 7.33 35.51 19.99
C GLY A 170 7.04 35.38 18.49
N GLY A 171 5.80 35.68 18.09
CA GLY A 171 5.45 35.87 16.68
C GLY A 171 6.12 37.05 16.03
N GLU A 172 6.04 37.16 14.71
CA GLU A 172 6.59 38.26 13.88
C GLU A 172 8.12 38.46 13.99
N THR A 173 8.82 37.50 14.58
CA THR A 173 10.27 37.52 14.70
C THR A 173 10.97 36.90 13.49
N ARG A 174 12.26 37.07 13.39
CA ARG A 174 13.07 36.42 12.36
C ARG A 174 13.11 34.91 12.57
N GLU A 175 13.14 34.46 13.79
CA GLU A 175 13.15 33.07 14.22
C GLU A 175 11.81 32.41 13.81
N ALA A 176 10.67 33.02 14.15
CA ALA A 176 9.36 32.54 13.74
C ALA A 176 9.22 32.45 12.21
N ALA A 177 9.75 33.45 11.47
CA ALA A 177 9.73 33.38 10.00
C ALA A 177 10.56 32.21 9.44
N ARG A 178 11.67 31.85 10.08
CA ARG A 178 12.54 30.74 9.68
C ARG A 178 11.91 29.38 10.00
N GLU A 179 11.22 29.30 11.12
CA GLU A 179 10.60 28.05 11.57
C GLU A 179 9.22 27.81 10.95
N ALA A 180 8.54 28.83 10.45
CA ALA A 180 7.17 28.74 9.98
C ALA A 180 6.96 27.68 8.89
N VAL A 181 7.82 27.65 7.86
CA VAL A 181 7.75 26.62 6.81
C VAL A 181 8.23 25.26 7.33
N VAL A 182 9.15 25.24 8.30
CA VAL A 182 9.66 23.99 8.90
C VAL A 182 8.55 23.27 9.66
N TRP A 183 7.66 24.00 10.35
CA TRP A 183 6.46 23.41 10.98
C TRP A 183 5.54 22.76 9.95
N ALA A 184 5.25 23.43 8.84
CA ALA A 184 4.45 22.85 7.77
C ALA A 184 5.11 21.61 7.17
N LEU A 185 6.43 21.63 6.96
CA LEU A 185 7.19 20.46 6.51
C LEU A 185 7.20 19.33 7.54
N PHE A 186 7.19 19.66 8.84
CA PHE A 186 7.11 18.66 9.91
C PHE A 186 5.77 17.95 9.92
N HIS A 187 4.67 18.69 9.79
CA HIS A 187 3.33 18.12 9.77
C HIS A 187 3.02 17.30 8.52
N TYR A 188 3.57 17.68 7.35
CA TYR A 188 3.38 16.95 6.08
C TYR A 188 4.53 15.98 5.72
N GLY A 189 5.57 15.93 6.56
CA GLY A 189 6.83 15.26 6.24
C GLY A 189 6.90 13.79 6.61
N PHE A 190 8.11 13.38 6.97
CA PHE A 190 8.47 11.97 7.15
C PHE A 190 7.61 11.23 8.16
N THR A 191 7.15 11.87 9.22
CA THR A 191 6.35 11.21 10.28
C THR A 191 5.02 10.70 9.74
N GLY A 192 4.29 11.52 8.99
CA GLY A 192 3.04 11.11 8.34
C GLY A 192 3.25 10.00 7.30
N TRP A 193 4.25 10.17 6.44
CA TRP A 193 4.58 9.17 5.42
C TRP A 193 5.09 7.86 6.01
N ALA A 194 5.71 7.88 7.18
CA ALA A 194 6.07 6.66 7.91
C ALA A 194 4.83 5.88 8.38
N MET A 195 3.75 6.56 8.80
CA MET A 195 2.49 5.90 9.13
C MET A 195 1.89 5.18 7.91
N TYR A 196 1.93 5.82 6.75
CA TYR A 196 1.52 5.20 5.48
C TYR A 196 2.42 4.03 5.08
N ALA A 197 3.74 4.19 5.25
CA ALA A 197 4.70 3.11 4.97
C ALA A 197 4.50 1.90 5.89
N LEU A 198 4.20 2.11 7.18
CA LEU A 198 3.87 1.02 8.10
C LEU A 198 2.68 0.20 7.60
N MET A 199 1.59 0.87 7.24
CA MET A 199 0.39 0.18 6.75
C MET A 199 0.61 -0.49 5.41
N GLY A 200 1.25 0.19 4.46
CA GLY A 200 1.55 -0.39 3.14
C GLY A 200 2.52 -1.58 3.21
N MET A 201 3.50 -1.53 4.12
CA MET A 201 4.39 -2.65 4.41
C MET A 201 3.62 -3.84 5.00
N ALA A 202 2.73 -3.59 5.96
CA ALA A 202 1.91 -4.63 6.56
C ALA A 202 1.00 -5.29 5.51
N PHE A 203 0.23 -4.52 4.77
CA PHE A 203 -0.62 -5.04 3.71
C PHE A 203 0.17 -5.82 2.66
N GLY A 204 1.25 -5.24 2.14
CA GLY A 204 2.06 -5.88 1.10
C GLY A 204 2.75 -7.16 1.58
N TYR A 205 3.26 -7.17 2.80
CA TYR A 205 3.91 -8.35 3.38
C TYR A 205 2.91 -9.49 3.61
N TYR A 206 1.80 -9.24 4.32
CA TYR A 206 0.85 -10.30 4.60
C TYR A 206 0.11 -10.79 3.35
N ALA A 207 -0.28 -9.89 2.45
CA ALA A 207 -1.02 -10.28 1.25
C ALA A 207 -0.15 -10.94 0.19
N TYR A 208 0.99 -10.35 -0.15
CA TYR A 208 1.76 -10.83 -1.31
C TYR A 208 2.85 -11.83 -0.95
N ARG A 209 3.43 -11.75 0.26
CA ARG A 209 4.43 -12.72 0.69
C ARG A 209 3.83 -13.92 1.40
N LEU A 210 2.83 -13.71 2.26
CA LEU A 210 2.19 -14.78 3.03
C LEU A 210 0.85 -15.25 2.43
N ASN A 211 0.45 -14.70 1.27
CA ASN A 211 -0.78 -15.06 0.55
C ASN A 211 -2.06 -14.96 1.40
N MET A 212 -2.10 -13.99 2.32
CA MET A 212 -3.27 -13.69 3.15
C MET A 212 -4.17 -12.67 2.48
N PRO A 213 -5.43 -12.50 2.90
CA PRO A 213 -6.30 -11.43 2.41
C PRO A 213 -5.67 -10.04 2.56
N LEU A 214 -5.92 -9.16 1.60
CA LEU A 214 -5.46 -7.77 1.63
C LEU A 214 -6.34 -6.96 2.60
N ALA A 215 -6.27 -7.28 3.88
CA ALA A 215 -7.09 -6.74 4.95
C ALA A 215 -6.25 -6.45 6.20
N ILE A 216 -6.71 -5.50 7.02
CA ILE A 216 -5.99 -5.06 8.23
C ILE A 216 -5.86 -6.21 9.23
N ARG A 217 -6.92 -6.99 9.38
CA ARG A 217 -6.95 -8.17 10.27
C ARG A 217 -5.86 -9.19 9.97
N SER A 218 -5.37 -9.28 8.72
CA SER A 218 -4.27 -10.16 8.35
C SER A 218 -2.98 -9.81 9.09
N ALA A 219 -2.72 -8.53 9.33
CA ALA A 219 -1.55 -8.08 10.06
C ALA A 219 -1.59 -8.43 11.57
N LEU A 220 -2.76 -8.76 12.08
CA LEU A 220 -2.96 -9.16 13.48
C LEU A 220 -2.89 -10.67 13.72
N TYR A 221 -2.83 -11.45 12.65
CA TYR A 221 -2.79 -12.90 12.73
C TYR A 221 -1.61 -13.43 13.60
N PRO A 222 -0.39 -12.87 13.54
CA PRO A 222 0.72 -13.33 14.40
C PRO A 222 0.50 -13.09 15.90
N LEU A 223 -0.48 -12.25 16.27
CA LEU A 223 -0.82 -11.95 17.66
C LEU A 223 -1.99 -12.81 18.16
N PHE A 224 -3.02 -12.96 17.35
CA PHE A 224 -4.31 -13.51 17.76
C PHE A 224 -4.66 -14.85 17.09
N GLY A 225 -3.83 -15.32 16.12
CA GLY A 225 -4.08 -16.56 15.38
C GLY A 225 -5.48 -16.56 14.73
N LYS A 226 -6.18 -17.68 14.81
CA LYS A 226 -7.54 -17.84 14.27
C LYS A 226 -8.56 -16.82 14.81
N ARG A 227 -8.34 -16.25 16.00
CA ARG A 227 -9.22 -15.22 16.57
C ARG A 227 -9.23 -13.91 15.77
N ALA A 228 -8.19 -13.68 14.94
CA ALA A 228 -8.17 -12.54 14.02
C ALA A 228 -9.25 -12.65 12.91
N LYS A 229 -9.77 -13.84 12.63
CA LYS A 229 -10.91 -14.05 11.70
C LYS A 229 -12.27 -13.67 12.30
N GLY A 230 -12.39 -13.64 13.63
CA GLY A 230 -13.63 -13.38 14.38
C GLY A 230 -13.76 -11.94 14.86
N ALA A 231 -14.46 -11.76 15.99
CA ALA A 231 -14.83 -10.47 16.56
C ALA A 231 -13.64 -9.50 16.78
N ILE A 232 -12.44 -10.00 17.08
CA ILE A 232 -11.25 -9.15 17.25
C ILE A 232 -10.87 -8.52 15.91
N GLY A 233 -10.85 -9.30 14.83
CA GLY A 233 -10.59 -8.77 13.49
C GLY A 233 -11.69 -7.80 13.05
N ASP A 234 -12.96 -8.12 13.30
CA ASP A 234 -14.08 -7.23 12.98
C ASP A 234 -13.96 -5.90 13.74
N ALA A 235 -13.61 -5.92 15.03
CA ALA A 235 -13.41 -4.69 15.81
C ALA A 235 -12.28 -3.81 15.26
N VAL A 236 -11.19 -4.41 14.80
CA VAL A 236 -10.07 -3.70 14.20
C VAL A 236 -10.44 -3.12 12.83
N ASP A 237 -11.15 -3.87 12.00
CA ASP A 237 -11.61 -3.37 10.71
C ASP A 237 -12.64 -2.23 10.91
N VAL A 238 -13.49 -2.30 11.95
CA VAL A 238 -14.40 -1.20 12.32
C VAL A 238 -13.60 0.03 12.77
N ALA A 239 -12.58 -0.13 13.62
CA ALA A 239 -11.74 1.00 14.05
C ALA A 239 -11.03 1.68 12.88
N ALA A 240 -10.50 0.88 11.94
CA ALA A 240 -9.90 1.41 10.72
C ALA A 240 -10.92 2.10 9.81
N MET A 241 -12.12 1.52 9.70
CA MET A 241 -13.21 2.08 8.91
C MET A 241 -13.66 3.42 9.47
N LEU A 242 -13.86 3.53 10.79
CA LEU A 242 -14.22 4.78 11.46
C LEU A 242 -13.12 5.83 11.24
N GLY A 243 -11.84 5.49 11.48
CA GLY A 243 -10.72 6.39 11.20
C GLY A 243 -10.75 6.88 9.75
N THR A 244 -10.83 5.97 8.78
CA THR A 244 -10.84 6.30 7.34
C THR A 244 -12.00 7.23 6.96
N VAL A 245 -13.21 6.98 7.47
CA VAL A 245 -14.38 7.82 7.18
C VAL A 245 -14.19 9.24 7.68
N PHE A 246 -13.73 9.42 8.92
CA PHE A 246 -13.49 10.75 9.48
C PHE A 246 -12.28 11.44 8.83
N GLY A 247 -11.23 10.70 8.49
CA GLY A 247 -10.10 11.22 7.72
C GLY A 247 -10.52 11.73 6.33
N VAL A 248 -11.32 10.96 5.59
CA VAL A 248 -11.85 11.38 4.29
C VAL A 248 -12.81 12.55 4.44
N ALA A 249 -13.69 12.55 5.45
CA ALA A 249 -14.58 13.67 5.73
C ALA A 249 -13.82 14.96 6.04
N ALA A 250 -12.67 14.87 6.76
CA ALA A 250 -11.81 16.03 7.01
C ALA A 250 -11.25 16.61 5.70
N SER A 251 -10.69 15.77 4.83
CA SER A 251 -10.20 16.24 3.52
C SER A 251 -11.30 16.81 2.63
N LEU A 252 -12.48 16.19 2.62
CA LEU A 252 -13.63 16.72 1.88
C LEU A 252 -14.12 18.04 2.47
N GLY A 253 -14.13 18.17 3.80
CA GLY A 253 -14.52 19.41 4.48
C GLY A 253 -13.59 20.57 4.15
N ILE A 254 -12.28 20.37 4.32
CA ILE A 254 -11.26 21.36 3.99
C ILE A 254 -11.34 21.72 2.49
N GLY A 255 -11.42 20.71 1.63
CA GLY A 255 -11.44 20.90 0.18
C GLY A 255 -12.66 21.66 -0.31
N VAL A 256 -13.86 21.41 0.24
CA VAL A 256 -15.07 22.09 -0.19
C VAL A 256 -15.10 23.57 0.21
N VAL A 257 -14.60 23.88 1.41
CA VAL A 257 -14.50 25.27 1.88
C VAL A 257 -13.54 26.05 0.99
N GLN A 258 -12.38 25.48 0.69
CA GLN A 258 -11.39 26.09 -0.19
C GLN A 258 -11.91 26.26 -1.63
N LEU A 259 -12.55 25.23 -2.20
CA LEU A 259 -13.13 25.32 -3.53
C LEU A 259 -14.25 26.35 -3.63
N ASN A 260 -15.08 26.45 -2.59
CA ASN A 260 -16.14 27.46 -2.56
C ASN A 260 -15.56 28.88 -2.65
N TYR A 261 -14.45 29.15 -1.96
CA TYR A 261 -13.75 30.45 -2.08
C TYR A 261 -13.22 30.67 -3.51
N GLY A 262 -12.57 29.66 -4.11
CA GLY A 262 -12.13 29.74 -5.51
C GLY A 262 -13.25 30.04 -6.49
N LEU A 263 -14.42 29.41 -6.31
CA LEU A 263 -15.61 29.68 -7.11
C LEU A 263 -16.20 31.08 -6.87
N LYS A 264 -16.10 31.60 -5.65
CA LYS A 264 -16.47 32.99 -5.34
C LYS A 264 -15.61 33.97 -6.12
N VAL A 265 -14.30 33.77 -6.11
CA VAL A 265 -13.37 34.67 -6.82
C VAL A 265 -13.56 34.60 -8.34
N MET A 266 -13.76 33.39 -8.90
CA MET A 266 -13.88 33.19 -10.35
C MET A 266 -15.24 33.53 -10.92
N PHE A 267 -16.32 33.16 -10.22
CA PHE A 267 -17.69 33.18 -10.76
C PHE A 267 -18.66 33.95 -9.87
N ASN A 268 -18.18 34.61 -8.84
CA ASN A 268 -18.99 35.35 -7.85
C ASN A 268 -20.07 34.47 -7.17
N ILE A 269 -19.81 33.19 -7.04
CA ILE A 269 -20.68 32.25 -6.29
C ILE A 269 -20.51 32.55 -4.79
N PRO A 270 -21.57 32.90 -4.04
CA PRO A 270 -21.41 33.23 -2.61
C PRO A 270 -20.81 32.08 -1.81
N GLU A 271 -19.92 32.43 -0.88
CA GLU A 271 -19.52 31.48 0.17
C GLU A 271 -20.70 31.14 1.06
N GLY A 272 -20.82 29.88 1.45
CA GLY A 272 -21.83 29.44 2.39
C GLY A 272 -22.29 28.03 2.19
N GLN A 273 -23.16 27.60 3.09
CA GLN A 273 -23.64 26.23 3.18
C GLN A 273 -24.22 25.69 1.86
N ALA A 274 -25.01 26.50 1.14
CA ALA A 274 -25.63 26.04 -0.10
C ALA A 274 -24.62 25.64 -1.17
N ALA A 275 -23.56 26.45 -1.38
CA ALA A 275 -22.50 26.14 -2.33
C ALA A 275 -21.67 24.94 -1.88
N GLN A 276 -21.35 24.85 -0.58
CA GLN A 276 -20.62 23.74 0.01
C GLN A 276 -21.39 22.43 -0.14
N ILE A 277 -22.69 22.42 0.17
CA ILE A 277 -23.56 21.24 -0.01
C ILE A 277 -23.60 20.84 -1.49
N ALA A 278 -23.73 21.79 -2.41
CA ALA A 278 -23.74 21.51 -3.84
C ALA A 278 -22.42 20.87 -4.30
N LEU A 279 -21.28 21.34 -3.81
CA LEU A 279 -19.96 20.75 -4.10
C LEU A 279 -19.82 19.32 -3.54
N VAL A 280 -20.29 19.06 -2.32
CA VAL A 280 -20.30 17.70 -1.76
C VAL A 280 -21.19 16.78 -2.58
N ILE A 281 -22.40 17.23 -2.96
CA ILE A 281 -23.32 16.45 -3.80
C ILE A 281 -22.68 16.17 -5.18
N LEU A 282 -22.01 17.15 -5.77
CA LEU A 282 -21.28 16.97 -7.02
C LEU A 282 -20.20 15.88 -6.90
N SER A 283 -19.39 15.92 -5.84
CA SER A 283 -18.32 14.94 -5.64
C SER A 283 -18.86 13.52 -5.42
N VAL A 284 -19.91 13.39 -4.59
CA VAL A 284 -20.59 12.11 -4.36
C VAL A 284 -21.24 11.60 -5.66
N GLY A 285 -21.84 12.50 -6.44
CA GLY A 285 -22.42 12.18 -7.75
C GLY A 285 -21.37 11.63 -8.72
N VAL A 286 -20.23 12.30 -8.84
CA VAL A 286 -19.13 11.85 -9.71
C VAL A 286 -18.54 10.53 -9.21
N ALA A 287 -18.31 10.36 -7.90
CA ALA A 287 -17.86 9.10 -7.33
C ALA A 287 -18.86 7.96 -7.60
N THR A 288 -20.17 8.24 -7.53
CA THR A 288 -21.22 7.27 -7.86
C THR A 288 -21.18 6.87 -9.35
N ILE A 289 -21.06 7.85 -10.26
CA ILE A 289 -20.94 7.59 -11.70
C ILE A 289 -19.68 6.77 -12.00
N SER A 290 -18.57 7.10 -11.37
CA SER A 290 -17.30 6.35 -11.47
C SER A 290 -17.48 4.90 -11.03
N ALA A 291 -18.10 4.69 -9.86
CA ALA A 291 -18.34 3.35 -9.31
C ALA A 291 -19.21 2.46 -10.22
N VAL A 292 -20.20 3.05 -10.89
CA VAL A 292 -21.13 2.32 -11.78
C VAL A 292 -20.55 2.07 -13.16
N SER A 293 -19.82 3.05 -13.71
CA SER A 293 -19.31 3.01 -15.09
C SER A 293 -18.03 2.20 -15.27
N GLY A 294 -17.30 1.92 -14.17
CA GLY A 294 -16.00 1.24 -14.23
C GLY A 294 -14.93 2.01 -15.02
N VAL A 295 -15.04 3.34 -15.11
CA VAL A 295 -14.15 4.22 -15.89
C VAL A 295 -12.82 4.44 -15.15
N ASP A 296 -12.17 3.36 -14.82
CA ASP A 296 -10.88 3.37 -14.14
C ASP A 296 -9.79 4.14 -14.91
N LYS A 297 -9.79 4.04 -16.23
CA LYS A 297 -8.80 4.75 -17.08
C LYS A 297 -8.96 6.27 -17.06
N GLY A 298 -10.17 6.77 -16.89
CA GLY A 298 -10.47 8.21 -16.87
C GLY A 298 -9.88 8.89 -15.63
N ILE A 299 -10.06 8.29 -14.46
CA ILE A 299 -9.58 8.84 -13.19
C ILE A 299 -8.05 8.85 -13.13
N LYS A 300 -7.40 7.80 -13.64
CA LYS A 300 -5.94 7.78 -13.77
C LYS A 300 -5.43 8.94 -14.63
N MET A 301 -6.04 9.15 -15.78
CA MET A 301 -5.67 10.27 -16.68
C MET A 301 -5.89 11.63 -16.01
N LEU A 302 -6.98 11.82 -15.29
CA LEU A 302 -7.25 13.04 -14.53
C LEU A 302 -6.19 13.29 -13.45
N SER A 303 -5.78 12.25 -12.74
CA SER A 303 -4.72 12.36 -11.72
C SER A 303 -3.36 12.72 -12.34
N GLU A 304 -3.00 12.11 -13.49
CA GLU A 304 -1.75 12.43 -14.21
C GLU A 304 -1.74 13.88 -14.73
N ILE A 305 -2.86 14.35 -15.28
CA ILE A 305 -3.04 15.75 -15.71
C ILE A 305 -2.88 16.68 -14.51
N ASN A 306 -3.50 16.36 -13.40
CA ASN A 306 -3.48 17.19 -12.22
C ASN A 306 -2.08 17.39 -11.64
N VAL A 307 -1.26 16.33 -11.62
CA VAL A 307 0.16 16.43 -11.26
C VAL A 307 0.90 17.41 -12.18
N GLY A 308 0.65 17.32 -13.49
CA GLY A 308 1.25 18.25 -14.46
C GLY A 308 0.83 19.69 -14.24
N LEU A 309 -0.45 19.93 -13.94
CA LEU A 309 -0.98 21.27 -13.66
C LEU A 309 -0.39 21.85 -12.35
N ALA A 310 -0.25 21.03 -11.30
CA ALA A 310 0.36 21.45 -10.04
C ALA A 310 1.82 21.84 -10.20
N LEU A 311 2.59 21.06 -10.98
CA LEU A 311 3.98 21.37 -11.31
C LEU A 311 4.08 22.65 -12.16
N LEU A 312 3.17 22.87 -13.09
CA LEU A 312 3.09 24.09 -13.90
C LEU A 312 2.84 25.31 -13.01
N LEU A 313 1.86 25.25 -12.11
CA LEU A 313 1.56 26.31 -11.17
C LEU A 313 2.76 26.63 -10.30
N MET A 314 3.40 25.62 -9.73
CA MET A 314 4.60 25.78 -8.90
C MET A 314 5.76 26.43 -9.68
N ALA A 315 6.01 25.96 -10.89
CA ALA A 315 7.05 26.53 -11.75
C ALA A 315 6.77 28.01 -12.09
N TYR A 316 5.50 28.34 -12.35
CA TYR A 316 5.10 29.72 -12.59
C TYR A 316 5.42 30.61 -11.37
N ILE A 317 5.06 30.21 -10.16
CA ILE A 317 5.34 30.97 -8.93
C ILE A 317 6.84 31.21 -8.74
N VAL A 318 7.67 30.20 -9.01
CA VAL A 318 9.13 30.34 -8.92
C VAL A 318 9.67 31.33 -9.96
N ILE A 319 9.19 31.28 -11.21
CA ILE A 319 9.68 32.13 -12.32
C ILE A 319 9.16 33.57 -12.20
N ALA A 320 7.88 33.74 -11.88
CA ALA A 320 7.24 35.05 -11.81
C ALA A 320 7.48 35.79 -10.47
N GLY A 321 7.86 35.04 -9.41
CA GLY A 321 8.16 35.56 -8.10
C GLY A 321 9.62 35.99 -7.91
N ARG A 322 10.02 36.10 -6.66
CA ARG A 322 11.41 36.42 -6.27
C ARG A 322 12.26 35.13 -6.30
N THR A 323 12.58 34.64 -7.50
CA THR A 323 13.24 33.35 -7.71
C THR A 323 14.46 33.11 -6.80
N ALA A 324 15.37 34.09 -6.69
CA ALA A 324 16.56 33.95 -5.84
C ALA A 324 16.19 33.73 -4.37
N PHE A 325 15.27 34.54 -3.85
CA PHE A 325 14.77 34.41 -2.47
C PHE A 325 14.10 33.06 -2.22
N LEU A 326 13.27 32.58 -3.17
CA LEU A 326 12.58 31.28 -3.05
C LEU A 326 13.57 30.11 -3.06
N MET A 327 14.63 30.20 -3.87
CA MET A 327 15.69 29.18 -3.92
C MET A 327 16.55 29.20 -2.65
N ASP A 328 16.92 30.38 -2.16
CA ASP A 328 17.62 30.53 -0.88
C ASP A 328 16.79 29.99 0.29
N GLY A 329 15.48 30.31 0.30
CA GLY A 329 14.53 29.80 1.28
C GLY A 329 14.38 28.27 1.22
N LEU A 330 14.33 27.68 0.02
CA LEU A 330 14.27 26.23 -0.14
C LEU A 330 15.50 25.55 0.48
N VAL A 331 16.70 26.04 0.17
CA VAL A 331 17.95 25.45 0.70
C VAL A 331 17.99 25.59 2.23
N MET A 332 17.57 26.74 2.77
CA MET A 332 17.48 26.96 4.20
C MET A 332 16.47 26.02 4.85
N ASN A 333 15.25 25.89 4.29
CA ASN A 333 14.21 25.02 4.81
C ASN A 333 14.64 23.55 4.84
N ILE A 334 15.43 23.07 3.85
CA ILE A 334 16.00 21.71 3.86
C ILE A 334 16.94 21.56 5.08
N GLY A 335 17.84 22.50 5.28
CA GLY A 335 18.81 22.45 6.39
C GLY A 335 18.12 22.50 7.75
N ASP A 336 17.18 23.42 7.92
CA ASP A 336 16.44 23.60 9.16
C ASP A 336 15.52 22.42 9.47
N TYR A 337 14.82 21.87 8.46
CA TYR A 337 14.00 20.68 8.65
C TYR A 337 14.83 19.47 9.10
N VAL A 338 15.94 19.19 8.43
CA VAL A 338 16.80 18.04 8.78
C VAL A 338 17.40 18.18 10.16
N SER A 339 17.83 19.39 10.55
CA SER A 339 18.43 19.63 11.87
C SER A 339 17.40 19.61 13.00
N SER A 340 16.18 20.09 12.77
CA SER A 340 15.14 20.24 13.80
C SER A 340 14.28 18.96 13.95
N LEU A 341 14.16 18.13 12.91
CA LEU A 341 13.27 16.96 12.89
C LEU A 341 13.43 16.04 14.12
N PRO A 342 14.64 15.66 14.59
CA PRO A 342 14.77 14.79 15.75
C PRO A 342 14.21 15.40 17.03
N GLY A 343 14.39 16.71 17.24
CA GLY A 343 13.84 17.44 18.38
C GLY A 343 12.32 17.55 18.29
N MET A 344 11.81 18.08 17.18
CA MET A 344 10.38 18.28 16.94
C MET A 344 9.57 16.99 17.06
N THR A 345 10.13 15.87 16.61
CA THR A 345 9.44 14.56 16.62
C THR A 345 9.11 14.08 18.03
N MET A 346 9.85 14.50 19.06
CA MET A 346 9.64 14.07 20.45
C MET A 346 9.23 15.22 21.37
N ASP A 347 9.03 16.42 20.83
CA ASP A 347 8.66 17.57 21.66
C ASP A 347 7.18 17.47 22.10
N THR A 348 6.98 17.47 23.39
CA THR A 348 5.68 17.51 24.05
C THR A 348 5.40 18.87 24.69
N PHE A 349 6.33 19.81 24.57
CA PHE A 349 6.30 21.13 25.18
C PHE A 349 6.07 21.12 26.71
N ALA A 350 6.60 20.09 27.38
CA ALA A 350 6.35 19.86 28.81
C ALA A 350 6.82 21.00 29.72
N PHE A 351 7.78 21.79 29.25
CA PHE A 351 8.39 22.93 29.99
C PHE A 351 8.06 24.27 29.33
N SER A 352 6.94 24.38 28.60
CA SER A 352 6.49 25.64 28.02
C SER A 352 6.13 26.65 29.11
N ASP A 353 6.53 27.91 28.93
CA ASP A 353 6.17 29.01 29.82
C ASP A 353 4.65 29.30 29.82
N ASP A 354 3.96 29.04 28.68
CA ASP A 354 2.51 29.07 28.55
C ASP A 354 2.00 27.70 28.17
N ALA A 355 1.80 26.86 29.17
CA ALA A 355 1.36 25.48 28.98
C ALA A 355 -0.06 25.39 28.41
N GLU A 356 -0.95 26.34 28.64
CA GLU A 356 -2.32 26.35 28.13
C GLU A 356 -2.34 26.65 26.63
N TYR A 357 -1.67 27.73 26.23
CA TYR A 357 -1.51 28.10 24.83
C TYR A 357 -0.87 26.95 24.01
N THR A 358 0.26 26.44 24.52
CA THR A 358 1.02 25.41 23.80
C THR A 358 0.22 24.11 23.63
N LYS A 359 -0.60 23.72 24.63
CA LYS A 359 -1.50 22.55 24.51
C LYS A 359 -2.62 22.80 23.54
N GLN A 360 -3.19 24.00 23.50
CA GLN A 360 -4.19 24.37 22.52
C GLN A 360 -3.61 24.35 21.11
N TRP A 361 -2.43 24.97 20.93
CA TRP A 361 -1.69 24.95 19.67
C TRP A 361 -1.39 23.51 19.22
N MET A 362 -0.87 22.67 20.12
CA MET A 362 -0.57 21.27 19.83
C MET A 362 -1.83 20.50 19.42
N GLY A 363 -2.96 20.74 20.07
CA GLY A 363 -4.26 20.15 19.72
C GLY A 363 -4.73 20.52 18.32
N SER A 364 -4.58 21.78 17.94
CA SER A 364 -5.01 22.33 16.65
C SER A 364 -4.09 21.95 15.49
N TRP A 365 -2.81 21.69 15.75
CA TRP A 365 -1.79 21.43 14.73
C TRP A 365 -1.23 20.02 14.84
N THR A 366 -0.23 19.75 15.63
CA THR A 366 0.50 18.48 15.60
C THR A 366 -0.39 17.28 15.89
N LEU A 367 -1.29 17.35 16.88
CA LEU A 367 -2.16 16.21 17.20
C LEU A 367 -3.24 15.99 16.14
N PHE A 368 -3.78 17.07 15.58
CA PHE A 368 -4.69 16.98 14.45
C PHE A 368 -4.01 16.28 13.26
N PHE A 369 -2.81 16.74 12.86
CA PHE A 369 -2.08 16.12 11.76
C PHE A 369 -1.77 14.66 12.05
N TRP A 370 -1.28 14.29 13.23
CA TRP A 370 -1.00 12.89 13.56
C TRP A 370 -2.25 12.03 13.55
N ALA A 371 -3.34 12.51 14.10
CA ALA A 371 -4.62 11.80 14.04
C ALA A 371 -5.13 11.64 12.62
N TRP A 372 -4.97 12.66 11.79
CA TRP A 372 -5.35 12.64 10.39
C TRP A 372 -4.52 11.65 9.57
N TRP A 373 -3.19 11.65 9.76
CA TRP A 373 -2.31 10.65 9.15
C TRP A 373 -2.66 9.24 9.60
N VAL A 374 -2.91 9.02 10.88
CA VAL A 374 -3.38 7.72 11.42
C VAL A 374 -4.70 7.30 10.77
N ALA A 375 -5.65 8.21 10.63
CA ALA A 375 -6.96 7.97 10.03
C ALA A 375 -6.86 7.59 8.53
N TRP A 376 -5.94 8.24 7.80
CA TRP A 376 -5.68 7.96 6.38
C TRP A 376 -4.75 6.76 6.14
N ALA A 377 -3.99 6.33 7.13
CA ALA A 377 -2.97 5.29 6.96
C ALA A 377 -3.51 3.97 6.39
N PRO A 378 -4.67 3.43 6.80
CA PRO A 378 -5.23 2.24 6.19
C PRO A 378 -5.52 2.43 4.69
N PHE A 379 -6.12 3.55 4.34
CA PHE A 379 -6.49 3.90 2.98
C PHE A 379 -5.26 4.01 2.06
N VAL A 380 -4.32 4.89 2.40
CA VAL A 380 -3.13 5.13 1.60
C VAL A 380 -2.23 3.90 1.60
N GLY A 381 -2.08 3.23 2.75
CA GLY A 381 -1.29 2.00 2.87
C GLY A 381 -1.77 0.88 1.96
N LEU A 382 -3.08 0.70 1.80
CA LEU A 382 -3.66 -0.26 0.86
C LEU A 382 -3.23 0.05 -0.58
N PHE A 383 -3.30 1.32 -0.98
CA PHE A 383 -2.86 1.75 -2.28
C PHE A 383 -1.35 1.54 -2.50
N LEU A 384 -0.54 1.97 -1.54
CA LEU A 384 0.92 1.82 -1.61
C LEU A 384 1.34 0.34 -1.72
N ALA A 385 0.66 -0.56 -1.00
CA ALA A 385 0.89 -2.00 -1.11
C ALA A 385 0.62 -2.50 -2.53
N ARG A 386 -0.53 -2.12 -3.11
CA ARG A 386 -0.95 -2.56 -4.44
C ARG A 386 0.04 -2.17 -5.54
N ILE A 387 0.60 -0.95 -5.49
CA ILE A 387 1.56 -0.49 -6.50
C ILE A 387 2.99 -0.99 -6.27
N SER A 388 3.28 -1.60 -5.11
CA SER A 388 4.65 -1.92 -4.71
C SER A 388 4.96 -3.41 -4.71
N ARG A 389 4.08 -4.25 -5.28
CA ARG A 389 4.30 -5.70 -5.38
C ARG A 389 5.64 -6.02 -6.04
N GLY A 390 6.41 -6.92 -5.43
CA GLY A 390 7.72 -7.37 -5.91
C GLY A 390 8.91 -6.47 -5.52
N ARG A 391 8.68 -5.32 -4.88
CA ARG A 391 9.74 -4.48 -4.34
C ARG A 391 10.23 -5.02 -3.00
N THR A 392 11.49 -4.68 -2.63
CA THR A 392 11.98 -4.96 -1.28
C THR A 392 11.40 -3.96 -0.28
N LEU A 393 11.31 -4.35 1.00
CA LEU A 393 10.87 -3.45 2.07
C LEU A 393 11.72 -2.18 2.13
N ARG A 394 13.03 -2.29 1.91
CA ARG A 394 13.94 -1.13 1.83
C ARG A 394 13.56 -0.17 0.72
N GLN A 395 13.37 -0.69 -0.52
CA GLN A 395 12.95 0.12 -1.65
C GLN A 395 11.59 0.78 -1.40
N PHE A 396 10.66 0.02 -0.82
CA PHE A 396 9.33 0.49 -0.49
C PHE A 396 9.37 1.64 0.52
N VAL A 397 10.06 1.46 1.65
CA VAL A 397 10.15 2.47 2.71
C VAL A 397 10.81 3.75 2.19
N PHE A 398 12.01 3.64 1.60
CA PHE A 398 12.69 4.84 1.10
C PHE A 398 11.92 5.54 0.00
N GLY A 399 11.29 4.80 -0.92
CA GLY A 399 10.47 5.42 -1.96
C GLY A 399 9.25 6.14 -1.38
N THR A 400 8.54 5.52 -0.43
CA THR A 400 7.35 6.09 0.20
C THR A 400 7.69 7.34 1.03
N LEU A 401 8.82 7.34 1.75
CA LEU A 401 9.23 8.49 2.54
C LEU A 401 9.77 9.64 1.67
N SER A 402 10.59 9.34 0.65
CA SER A 402 11.35 10.37 -0.04
C SER A 402 10.61 10.98 -1.23
N ILE A 403 9.92 10.18 -2.05
CA ILE A 403 9.36 10.67 -3.32
C ILE A 403 8.23 11.68 -3.11
N PRO A 404 7.21 11.40 -2.30
CA PRO A 404 6.18 12.39 -2.02
C PRO A 404 6.72 13.60 -1.23
N PHE A 405 7.65 13.36 -0.31
CA PHE A 405 8.23 14.43 0.50
C PHE A 405 8.99 15.46 -0.34
N VAL A 406 9.69 15.06 -1.39
CA VAL A 406 10.36 16.02 -2.30
C VAL A 406 9.34 16.99 -2.91
N PHE A 407 8.18 16.52 -3.31
CA PHE A 407 7.14 17.41 -3.82
C PHE A 407 6.60 18.35 -2.73
N ILE A 408 6.28 17.80 -1.57
CA ILE A 408 5.78 18.56 -0.42
C ILE A 408 6.80 19.64 -0.01
N LEU A 409 8.08 19.29 0.04
CA LEU A 409 9.16 20.20 0.34
C LEU A 409 9.21 21.40 -0.64
N LEU A 410 9.13 21.12 -1.94
CA LEU A 410 9.11 22.17 -2.96
C LEU A 410 7.84 23.02 -2.85
N TRP A 411 6.68 22.38 -2.72
CA TRP A 411 5.38 23.04 -2.64
C TRP A 411 5.29 23.97 -1.41
N MET A 412 5.52 23.43 -0.21
CA MET A 412 5.46 24.21 1.03
C MET A 412 6.52 25.31 1.08
N SER A 413 7.75 25.03 0.59
CA SER A 413 8.80 26.05 0.58
C SER A 413 8.48 27.20 -0.37
N PHE A 414 8.01 26.93 -1.58
CA PHE A 414 7.77 28.01 -2.55
C PHE A 414 6.53 28.84 -2.19
N PHE A 415 5.41 28.21 -1.91
CA PHE A 415 4.19 28.93 -1.54
C PHE A 415 4.27 29.56 -0.15
N GLY A 416 4.80 28.83 0.83
CA GLY A 416 4.98 29.35 2.19
C GLY A 416 5.95 30.51 2.26
N ASN A 417 7.13 30.41 1.62
CA ASN A 417 8.06 31.52 1.58
C ASN A 417 7.53 32.72 0.77
N SER A 418 6.74 32.49 -0.28
CA SER A 418 6.07 33.58 -1.01
C SER A 418 5.08 34.35 -0.11
N ALA A 419 4.31 33.61 0.69
CA ALA A 419 3.37 34.21 1.64
C ALA A 419 4.10 34.98 2.75
N LEU A 420 5.16 34.40 3.31
CA LEU A 420 5.99 35.08 4.33
C LEU A 420 6.68 36.32 3.77
N ASP A 421 7.08 36.34 2.50
CA ASP A 421 7.66 37.51 1.85
C ASP A 421 6.67 38.70 1.82
N LEU A 422 5.38 38.39 1.49
CA LEU A 422 4.32 39.41 1.51
C LEU A 422 4.09 39.97 2.91
N VAL A 423 3.86 39.12 3.88
CA VAL A 423 3.58 39.53 5.26
C VAL A 423 4.76 40.34 5.85
N ARG A 424 5.98 39.87 5.67
CA ARG A 424 7.18 40.55 6.14
C ARG A 424 7.51 41.80 5.32
N GLY A 425 7.02 41.92 4.12
CA GLY A 425 7.03 43.09 3.27
C GLY A 425 6.11 44.23 3.74
N GLY A 426 5.25 43.94 4.73
CA GLY A 426 4.34 44.92 5.35
C GLY A 426 2.87 44.75 4.95
N ASP A 427 2.49 43.68 4.22
CA ASP A 427 1.09 43.35 3.93
C ASP A 427 0.45 42.59 5.10
N SER A 428 0.18 43.33 6.19
CA SER A 428 -0.51 42.74 7.35
C SER A 428 -1.93 42.32 7.06
N ALA A 429 -2.61 42.99 6.13
CA ALA A 429 -3.97 42.66 5.76
C ALA A 429 -4.09 41.26 5.13
N PHE A 430 -3.10 40.87 4.32
CA PHE A 430 -3.00 39.50 3.80
C PHE A 430 -2.80 38.48 4.93
N GLY A 431 -1.91 38.80 5.87
CA GLY A 431 -1.62 37.94 7.04
C GLY A 431 -2.88 37.72 7.91
N ASP A 432 -3.55 38.81 8.29
CA ASP A 432 -4.77 38.77 9.09
C ASP A 432 -5.88 38.00 8.39
N ALA A 433 -6.05 38.21 7.08
CA ALA A 433 -7.04 37.48 6.29
C ALA A 433 -6.73 35.98 6.21
N ALA A 434 -5.47 35.59 5.99
CA ALA A 434 -5.04 34.20 5.93
C ALA A 434 -5.19 33.46 7.27
N MET A 435 -5.04 34.16 8.40
CA MET A 435 -5.29 33.59 9.74
C MET A 435 -6.78 33.46 10.05
N ALA A 436 -7.57 34.51 9.75
CA ALA A 436 -9.01 34.53 10.05
C ALA A 436 -9.80 33.56 9.14
N GLU A 437 -9.43 33.45 7.88
CA GLU A 437 -10.09 32.64 6.85
C GLU A 437 -9.04 31.84 6.05
N PRO A 438 -8.51 30.75 6.59
CA PRO A 438 -7.39 30.01 6.01
C PRO A 438 -7.58 29.58 4.55
N GLN A 439 -8.84 29.32 4.11
CA GLN A 439 -9.20 28.97 2.74
C GLN A 439 -8.86 30.06 1.71
N ARG A 440 -8.73 31.30 2.15
CA ARG A 440 -8.42 32.45 1.29
C ARG A 440 -6.92 32.52 0.97
N GLY A 441 -6.07 32.18 1.94
CA GLY A 441 -4.64 32.49 1.91
C GLY A 441 -3.96 32.08 0.60
N PHE A 442 -4.27 30.86 0.07
CA PHE A 442 -3.69 30.38 -1.17
C PHE A 442 -4.16 31.21 -2.40
N TYR A 443 -5.42 31.54 -2.49
CA TYR A 443 -5.97 32.31 -3.60
C TYR A 443 -5.57 33.79 -3.55
N ASP A 444 -5.54 34.37 -2.35
CA ASP A 444 -5.13 35.76 -2.13
C ASP A 444 -3.63 35.91 -2.45
N LEU A 445 -2.80 34.92 -2.13
CA LEU A 445 -1.41 34.85 -2.60
C LEU A 445 -1.33 34.87 -4.13
N LEU A 446 -2.10 34.02 -4.82
CA LEU A 446 -2.08 33.96 -6.28
C LEU A 446 -2.60 35.26 -6.92
N ALA A 447 -3.47 36.01 -6.23
CA ALA A 447 -3.99 37.29 -6.68
C ALA A 447 -2.89 38.37 -6.78
N THR A 448 -1.78 38.23 -6.06
CA THR A 448 -0.65 39.16 -6.11
C THR A 448 0.26 39.00 -7.33
N TYR A 449 0.14 37.86 -8.04
CA TYR A 449 0.98 37.55 -9.20
C TYR A 449 0.36 38.03 -10.52
N PRO A 450 1.19 38.33 -11.53
CA PRO A 450 0.71 38.63 -12.88
C PRO A 450 -0.16 37.50 -13.43
N GLY A 451 -1.26 37.82 -14.12
CA GLY A 451 -2.18 36.79 -14.64
C GLY A 451 -2.98 36.07 -13.56
N SER A 452 -3.24 36.72 -12.44
CA SER A 452 -3.95 36.16 -11.27
C SER A 452 -5.25 35.44 -11.61
N PHE A 453 -6.08 35.95 -12.53
CA PHE A 453 -7.29 35.29 -12.97
C PHE A 453 -7.04 33.87 -13.53
N PHE A 454 -5.99 33.71 -14.35
CA PHE A 454 -5.61 32.42 -14.88
C PHE A 454 -5.06 31.50 -13.79
N LEU A 455 -4.23 32.02 -12.88
CA LEU A 455 -3.65 31.24 -11.77
C LEU A 455 -4.71 30.74 -10.79
N ILE A 456 -5.66 31.61 -10.45
CA ILE A 456 -6.78 31.26 -9.57
C ILE A 456 -7.68 30.22 -10.25
N GLY A 457 -7.95 30.37 -11.55
CA GLY A 457 -8.69 29.38 -12.32
C GLY A 457 -7.98 28.03 -12.39
N LEU A 458 -6.66 28.04 -12.61
CA LEU A 458 -5.83 26.84 -12.60
C LEU A 458 -5.82 26.16 -11.22
N ALA A 459 -5.66 26.92 -10.15
CA ALA A 459 -5.72 26.41 -8.78
C ALA A 459 -7.09 25.82 -8.43
N THR A 460 -8.17 26.49 -8.82
CA THR A 460 -9.53 25.98 -8.61
C THR A 460 -9.77 24.68 -9.38
N LEU A 461 -9.26 24.56 -10.61
CA LEU A 461 -9.33 23.34 -11.40
C LEU A 461 -8.54 22.21 -10.75
N ILE A 462 -7.29 22.47 -10.32
CA ILE A 462 -6.44 21.51 -9.60
C ILE A 462 -7.18 21.01 -8.35
N GLY A 463 -7.68 21.93 -7.53
CA GLY A 463 -8.41 21.61 -6.32
C GLY A 463 -9.66 20.76 -6.58
N LEU A 464 -10.44 21.10 -7.61
CA LEU A 464 -11.64 20.34 -8.00
C LEU A 464 -11.29 18.90 -8.43
N LEU A 465 -10.24 18.73 -9.22
CA LEU A 465 -9.79 17.41 -9.66
C LEU A 465 -9.31 16.57 -8.49
N LEU A 466 -8.52 17.15 -7.57
CA LEU A 466 -8.07 16.48 -6.35
C LEU A 466 -9.25 16.09 -5.44
N TYR A 467 -10.20 16.99 -5.27
CA TYR A 467 -11.39 16.79 -4.47
C TYR A 467 -12.22 15.59 -4.95
N ILE A 468 -12.52 15.57 -6.26
CA ILE A 468 -13.30 14.49 -6.88
C ILE A 468 -12.55 13.14 -6.80
N THR A 469 -11.26 13.12 -7.11
CA THR A 469 -10.49 11.87 -7.08
C THR A 469 -10.33 11.31 -5.68
N SER A 470 -10.26 12.16 -4.66
CA SER A 470 -10.23 11.75 -3.25
C SER A 470 -11.54 11.13 -2.80
N ALA A 471 -12.68 11.70 -3.19
CA ALA A 471 -14.01 11.16 -2.86
C ALA A 471 -14.23 9.77 -3.48
N ASP A 472 -13.90 9.60 -4.76
CA ASP A 472 -14.04 8.33 -5.47
C ASP A 472 -13.15 7.23 -4.88
N SER A 473 -11.87 7.55 -4.68
CA SER A 473 -10.92 6.60 -4.10
C SER A 473 -11.29 6.22 -2.66
N GLY A 474 -11.80 7.18 -1.88
CA GLY A 474 -12.30 6.94 -0.53
C GLY A 474 -13.45 5.93 -0.51
N ALA A 475 -14.44 6.12 -1.38
CA ALA A 475 -15.58 5.22 -1.49
C ALA A 475 -15.18 3.78 -1.85
N LEU A 476 -14.23 3.63 -2.78
CA LEU A 476 -13.68 2.34 -3.16
C LEU A 476 -13.02 1.62 -1.98
N VAL A 477 -12.15 2.29 -1.25
CA VAL A 477 -11.42 1.66 -0.14
C VAL A 477 -12.34 1.33 1.02
N MET A 478 -13.31 2.18 1.36
CA MET A 478 -14.32 1.89 2.38
C MET A 478 -15.16 0.66 2.03
N SER A 479 -15.52 0.50 0.75
CA SER A 479 -16.18 -0.71 0.27
C SER A 479 -15.29 -1.95 0.43
N ASN A 480 -13.99 -1.83 0.17
CA ASN A 480 -13.04 -2.93 0.33
C ASN A 480 -12.86 -3.33 1.81
N PHE A 481 -12.79 -2.38 2.73
CA PHE A 481 -12.66 -2.66 4.16
C PHE A 481 -13.91 -3.33 4.77
N THR A 482 -15.07 -3.12 4.15
CA THR A 482 -16.32 -3.76 4.56
C THR A 482 -16.66 -5.00 3.73
N SER A 483 -15.70 -5.56 3.00
CA SER A 483 -15.86 -6.73 2.17
C SER A 483 -14.90 -7.85 2.57
N ARG A 484 -15.33 -9.12 2.39
CA ARG A 484 -14.46 -10.29 2.50
C ARG A 484 -13.89 -10.59 1.11
N THR A 485 -12.60 -10.35 0.92
CA THR A 485 -11.92 -10.61 -0.34
C THR A 485 -11.21 -11.95 -0.28
N ASP A 486 -11.65 -12.93 -1.07
CA ASP A 486 -10.98 -14.22 -1.19
C ASP A 486 -9.73 -14.15 -2.09
N HIS A 487 -9.67 -13.16 -2.98
CA HIS A 487 -8.53 -12.92 -3.88
C HIS A 487 -8.06 -11.46 -3.80
N ASN A 488 -6.74 -11.25 -3.86
CA ASN A 488 -6.09 -9.94 -3.78
C ASN A 488 -6.48 -8.94 -4.90
N ALA A 489 -7.30 -9.35 -5.86
CA ALA A 489 -7.73 -8.54 -7.01
C ALA A 489 -9.23 -8.17 -7.00
N GLN A 490 -10.02 -8.63 -6.03
CA GLN A 490 -11.45 -8.33 -5.98
C GLN A 490 -11.71 -7.03 -5.24
N ASP A 491 -12.50 -6.17 -5.83
CA ASP A 491 -13.00 -4.96 -5.18
C ASP A 491 -14.40 -5.20 -4.57
N GLY A 492 -14.72 -4.39 -3.56
CA GLY A 492 -16.01 -4.43 -2.90
C GLY A 492 -17.17 -4.09 -3.86
N PRO A 493 -18.41 -4.53 -3.52
CA PRO A 493 -19.56 -4.38 -4.40
C PRO A 493 -19.91 -2.91 -4.66
N ILE A 494 -20.41 -2.60 -5.87
CA ILE A 494 -20.73 -1.24 -6.34
C ILE A 494 -21.70 -0.54 -5.38
N TRP A 495 -22.74 -1.25 -4.91
CA TRP A 495 -23.72 -0.67 -3.98
C TRP A 495 -23.07 -0.19 -2.67
N SER A 496 -22.06 -0.90 -2.18
CA SER A 496 -21.33 -0.52 -0.97
C SER A 496 -20.48 0.73 -1.21
N ARG A 497 -19.86 0.88 -2.39
CA ARG A 497 -19.14 2.12 -2.77
C ARG A 497 -20.08 3.32 -2.76
N ILE A 498 -21.25 3.19 -3.35
CA ILE A 498 -22.28 4.25 -3.39
C ILE A 498 -22.73 4.59 -1.97
N PHE A 499 -23.03 3.57 -1.15
CA PHE A 499 -23.46 3.76 0.23
C PHE A 499 -22.43 4.57 1.03
N TRP A 500 -21.15 4.18 0.96
CA TRP A 500 -20.07 4.86 1.69
C TRP A 500 -19.82 6.28 1.17
N ALA A 501 -19.86 6.50 -0.14
CA ALA A 501 -19.75 7.85 -0.72
C ALA A 501 -20.83 8.79 -0.20
N VAL A 502 -22.09 8.31 -0.17
CA VAL A 502 -23.23 9.09 0.33
C VAL A 502 -23.10 9.35 1.82
N LEU A 503 -22.74 8.33 2.61
CA LEU A 503 -22.65 8.46 4.05
C LEU A 503 -21.53 9.41 4.49
N VAL A 504 -20.36 9.36 3.84
CA VAL A 504 -19.26 10.31 4.09
C VAL A 504 -19.66 11.72 3.67
N GLY A 505 -20.28 11.88 2.51
CA GLY A 505 -20.78 13.18 2.08
C GLY A 505 -21.79 13.78 3.08
N LEU A 506 -22.72 12.96 3.59
CA LEU A 506 -23.67 13.38 4.59
C LEU A 506 -22.98 13.79 5.90
N LEU A 507 -22.04 12.97 6.41
CA LEU A 507 -21.24 13.29 7.59
C LEU A 507 -20.49 14.62 7.41
N THR A 508 -19.82 14.79 6.26
CA THR A 508 -19.09 16.03 5.94
C THR A 508 -20.00 17.25 5.97
N ILE A 509 -21.18 17.18 5.33
CA ILE A 509 -22.15 18.27 5.34
C ILE A 509 -22.56 18.61 6.76
N VAL A 510 -22.93 17.61 7.57
CA VAL A 510 -23.41 17.83 8.94
C VAL A 510 -22.31 18.45 9.82
N LEU A 511 -21.08 17.94 9.77
CA LEU A 511 -19.99 18.48 10.56
C LEU A 511 -19.62 19.93 10.16
N LEU A 512 -19.65 20.25 8.86
CA LEU A 512 -19.40 21.62 8.39
C LEU A 512 -20.49 22.63 8.80
N GLN A 513 -21.71 22.16 9.04
CA GLN A 513 -22.81 23.04 9.47
C GLN A 513 -22.71 23.50 10.93
N ILE A 514 -21.90 22.83 11.76
CA ILE A 514 -21.74 23.15 13.17
C ILE A 514 -20.73 24.31 13.34
N ASP A 515 -19.44 24.02 13.18
CA ASP A 515 -18.34 25.02 13.28
C ASP A 515 -17.29 24.82 12.16
N GLY A 516 -17.75 24.52 10.96
CA GLY A 516 -16.91 24.41 9.78
C GLY A 516 -15.82 23.34 9.90
N VAL A 517 -14.60 23.71 9.51
CA VAL A 517 -13.44 22.81 9.48
C VAL A 517 -13.02 22.34 10.89
N THR A 518 -13.16 23.18 11.90
CA THR A 518 -12.73 22.91 13.29
C THR A 518 -13.43 21.68 13.88
N THR A 519 -14.72 21.54 13.66
CA THR A 519 -15.51 20.36 14.13
C THR A 519 -15.04 19.08 13.46
N VAL A 520 -14.73 19.14 12.17
CA VAL A 520 -14.24 17.99 11.42
C VAL A 520 -12.85 17.57 11.89
N GLN A 521 -11.97 18.52 12.17
CA GLN A 521 -10.65 18.28 12.76
C GLN A 521 -10.76 17.63 14.15
N SER A 522 -11.61 18.18 15.02
CA SER A 522 -11.86 17.65 16.37
C SER A 522 -12.37 16.21 16.31
N ALA A 523 -13.33 15.91 15.43
CA ALA A 523 -13.85 14.56 15.23
C ALA A 523 -12.75 13.59 14.75
N THR A 524 -11.84 14.05 13.89
CA THR A 524 -10.71 13.25 13.40
C THR A 524 -9.73 12.91 14.52
N VAL A 525 -9.41 13.85 15.42
CA VAL A 525 -8.56 13.62 16.59
C VAL A 525 -9.15 12.52 17.49
N VAL A 526 -10.46 12.57 17.72
CA VAL A 526 -11.13 11.56 18.56
C VAL A 526 -11.13 10.18 17.90
N MET A 527 -11.46 10.11 16.61
CA MET A 527 -11.65 8.84 15.89
C MET A 527 -10.32 8.21 15.42
N GLY A 528 -9.23 8.96 15.34
CA GLY A 528 -7.89 8.42 15.05
C GLY A 528 -7.26 7.65 16.22
N LEU A 529 -7.65 7.97 17.46
CA LEU A 529 -7.03 7.40 18.66
C LEU A 529 -7.13 5.86 18.75
N PRO A 530 -8.28 5.21 18.52
CA PRO A 530 -8.38 3.76 18.55
C PRO A 530 -7.44 3.09 17.53
N PHE A 531 -7.31 3.66 16.33
CA PHE A 531 -6.47 3.08 15.29
C PHE A 531 -4.97 3.26 15.59
N SER A 532 -4.57 4.27 16.33
CA SER A 532 -3.20 4.42 16.83
C SER A 532 -2.76 3.18 17.64
N ILE A 533 -3.64 2.63 18.46
CA ILE A 533 -3.38 1.39 19.22
C ILE A 533 -3.22 0.19 18.28
N VAL A 534 -4.04 0.13 17.24
CA VAL A 534 -3.94 -0.93 16.22
C VAL A 534 -2.58 -0.88 15.50
N MET A 535 -2.03 0.30 15.23
CA MET A 535 -0.70 0.44 14.61
C MET A 535 0.40 -0.20 15.47
N TYR A 536 0.36 -0.08 16.80
CA TYR A 536 1.29 -0.79 17.68
C TYR A 536 1.14 -2.31 17.58
N MET A 537 -0.09 -2.82 17.54
CA MET A 537 -0.33 -4.25 17.35
C MET A 537 0.22 -4.73 16.00
N ILE A 538 0.06 -3.96 14.94
CA ILE A 538 0.62 -4.26 13.61
C ILE A 538 2.15 -4.31 13.65
N MET A 539 2.81 -3.35 14.30
CA MET A 539 4.27 -3.36 14.46
C MET A 539 4.77 -4.61 15.19
N ILE A 540 4.11 -4.99 16.30
CA ILE A 540 4.45 -6.21 17.05
C ILE A 540 4.22 -7.46 16.17
N GLY A 541 3.14 -7.51 15.40
CA GLY A 541 2.84 -8.57 14.45
C GLY A 541 3.96 -8.72 13.39
N LEU A 542 4.37 -7.61 12.79
CA LEU A 542 5.47 -7.58 11.81
C LEU A 542 6.80 -8.04 12.43
N ILE A 543 7.15 -7.58 13.64
CA ILE A 543 8.37 -8.03 14.33
C ILE A 543 8.36 -9.55 14.51
N ARG A 544 7.23 -10.12 14.95
CA ARG A 544 7.10 -11.57 15.12
C ARG A 544 7.27 -12.31 13.80
N SER A 545 6.62 -11.84 12.75
CA SER A 545 6.70 -12.44 11.41
C SER A 545 8.11 -12.35 10.82
N PHE A 546 8.77 -11.20 10.94
CA PHE A 546 10.14 -11.03 10.45
C PHE A 546 11.16 -11.88 11.22
N ARG A 547 11.00 -12.03 12.54
CA ARG A 547 11.84 -12.93 13.34
C ARG A 547 11.69 -14.38 12.88
N MET A 548 10.45 -14.82 12.66
CA MET A 548 10.16 -16.17 12.19
C MET A 548 10.77 -16.42 10.81
N GLU A 549 10.63 -15.50 9.88
CA GLU A 549 11.23 -15.59 8.55
C GLU A 549 12.77 -15.63 8.62
N GLY A 550 13.37 -14.82 9.49
CA GLY A 550 14.81 -14.86 9.73
C GLY A 550 15.30 -16.22 10.25
N THR A 551 14.55 -16.85 11.16
CA THR A 551 14.83 -18.19 11.68
C THR A 551 14.69 -19.26 10.60
N GLN A 552 13.64 -19.19 9.77
CA GLN A 552 13.46 -20.09 8.64
C GLN A 552 14.57 -19.96 7.60
N SER A 553 14.99 -18.74 7.28
CA SER A 553 16.09 -18.48 6.35
C SER A 553 17.41 -19.05 6.88
N ALA A 554 17.70 -18.91 8.17
CA ALA A 554 18.89 -19.50 8.81
C ALA A 554 18.85 -21.03 8.79
N ALA A 555 17.70 -21.61 9.13
CA ALA A 555 17.50 -23.08 9.09
C ALA A 555 17.67 -23.65 7.68
N ARG A 556 17.24 -22.91 6.64
CA ARG A 556 17.48 -23.31 5.23
C ARG A 556 18.95 -23.31 4.85
N GLY A 557 19.70 -22.31 5.30
CA GLY A 557 21.15 -22.27 5.07
C GLY A 557 21.84 -23.51 5.63
N ILE A 558 21.49 -23.94 6.86
CA ILE A 558 22.00 -25.14 7.51
C ILE A 558 21.53 -26.39 6.77
N ALA A 559 20.25 -26.49 6.41
CA ALA A 559 19.69 -27.63 5.68
C ALA A 559 20.31 -27.80 4.29
N LEU A 560 20.60 -26.71 3.57
CA LEU A 560 21.31 -26.76 2.29
C LEU A 560 22.71 -27.37 2.44
N HIS A 561 23.47 -26.96 3.45
CA HIS A 561 24.79 -27.53 3.73
C HIS A 561 24.69 -29.02 4.09
N ALA A 562 23.73 -29.40 4.93
CA ALA A 562 23.48 -30.79 5.29
C ALA A 562 23.03 -31.63 4.10
N ALA A 563 22.13 -31.13 3.24
CA ALA A 563 21.71 -31.83 2.01
C ALA A 563 22.84 -31.96 0.98
N MET A 564 23.74 -30.99 0.91
CA MET A 564 24.94 -31.09 0.05
C MET A 564 25.99 -32.05 0.60
N SER A 565 26.15 -32.17 1.91
CA SER A 565 27.07 -33.10 2.55
C SER A 565 26.49 -34.51 2.65
N GLY A 566 25.19 -34.69 2.98
CA GLY A 566 24.52 -35.99 3.08
C GLY A 566 24.37 -36.75 1.75
N ARG A 567 24.44 -36.03 0.61
CA ARG A 567 24.51 -36.63 -0.73
C ARG A 567 25.77 -37.45 -1.00
N SER A 568 26.71 -37.47 -0.07
CA SER A 568 27.97 -38.22 -0.18
C SER A 568 27.90 -39.62 0.42
N ASP A 569 26.89 -39.93 1.26
CA ASP A 569 27.04 -41.07 2.21
C ASP A 569 25.90 -42.11 2.23
N SER A 570 24.88 -42.02 1.42
CA SER A 570 23.80 -43.02 1.45
C SER A 570 23.82 -43.95 0.24
N GLY A 571 24.05 -45.20 0.55
CA GLY A 571 23.90 -46.48 -0.15
C GLY A 571 23.34 -46.50 -1.58
N SER A 572 23.30 -47.59 -2.23
CA SER A 572 22.84 -48.04 -3.56
C SER A 572 22.48 -47.06 -4.72
N HIS A 573 22.20 -45.77 -4.48
CA HIS A 573 21.91 -44.72 -5.46
C HIS A 573 22.95 -43.58 -5.52
N ALA A 574 24.16 -43.76 -5.01
CA ALA A 574 25.21 -42.76 -5.07
C ALA A 574 25.51 -42.35 -6.51
N VAL A 575 25.18 -41.09 -6.84
CA VAL A 575 25.49 -40.54 -8.17
C VAL A 575 27.00 -40.51 -8.38
N SER A 576 27.47 -41.19 -9.42
CA SER A 576 28.90 -41.17 -9.78
C SER A 576 29.43 -39.75 -9.82
N TRP A 577 30.62 -39.51 -9.26
CA TRP A 577 31.29 -38.21 -9.22
C TRP A 577 31.41 -37.59 -10.64
N ARG A 578 31.52 -38.45 -11.69
CA ARG A 578 31.56 -38.02 -13.08
C ARG A 578 30.22 -37.38 -13.52
N LYS A 579 29.06 -37.94 -13.11
CA LYS A 579 27.76 -37.37 -13.35
C LYS A 579 27.58 -36.05 -12.59
N ARG A 580 28.08 -35.95 -11.36
CA ARG A 580 28.07 -34.71 -10.56
C ARG A 580 28.90 -33.61 -11.25
N LEU A 581 30.09 -33.95 -11.73
CA LEU A 581 30.95 -33.01 -12.46
C LEU A 581 30.31 -32.58 -13.79
N SER A 582 29.72 -33.51 -14.55
CA SER A 582 29.01 -33.20 -15.79
C SER A 582 27.85 -32.24 -15.54
N ARG A 583 27.06 -32.48 -14.46
CA ARG A 583 25.94 -31.61 -14.08
C ARG A 583 26.43 -30.20 -13.70
N ALA A 584 27.49 -30.09 -12.91
CA ALA A 584 28.07 -28.81 -12.49
C ALA A 584 28.60 -27.98 -13.67
N ASN A 585 28.91 -28.63 -14.80
CA ASN A 585 29.42 -27.97 -16.03
C ASN A 585 28.37 -27.96 -17.16
N THR A 586 27.08 -28.09 -16.83
CA THR A 586 26.00 -28.06 -17.84
C THR A 586 25.24 -26.73 -17.75
N TRP A 587 25.13 -26.04 -18.87
CA TRP A 587 24.46 -24.73 -19.00
C TRP A 587 23.30 -24.88 -20.00
N PRO A 588 22.10 -25.34 -19.55
CA PRO A 588 21.01 -25.67 -20.46
C PRO A 588 20.39 -24.42 -21.10
N SER A 589 20.14 -24.47 -22.39
CA SER A 589 19.28 -23.53 -23.08
C SER A 589 17.82 -23.68 -22.66
N ALA A 590 16.97 -22.68 -22.95
CA ALA A 590 15.54 -22.73 -22.66
C ALA A 590 14.86 -23.99 -23.22
N ALA A 591 15.12 -24.35 -24.47
CA ALA A 591 14.57 -25.53 -25.12
C ALA A 591 14.95 -26.83 -24.39
N ARG A 592 16.21 -26.94 -23.96
CA ARG A 592 16.71 -28.11 -23.23
C ARG A 592 16.13 -28.18 -21.81
N CYS A 593 15.96 -27.04 -21.19
CA CYS A 593 15.31 -26.94 -19.87
C CYS A 593 13.84 -27.34 -19.95
N GLN A 594 13.12 -26.85 -20.95
CA GLN A 594 11.71 -27.19 -21.20
C GLN A 594 11.54 -28.69 -21.49
N GLN A 595 12.40 -29.27 -22.34
CA GLN A 595 12.37 -30.69 -22.65
C GLN A 595 12.64 -31.55 -21.42
N TYR A 596 13.55 -31.16 -20.56
CA TYR A 596 13.83 -31.86 -19.29
C TYR A 596 12.63 -31.78 -18.34
N LEU A 597 12.02 -30.63 -18.25
CA LEU A 597 10.82 -30.41 -17.44
C LEU A 597 9.67 -31.31 -17.88
N GLU A 598 9.40 -31.41 -19.19
CA GLU A 598 8.32 -32.24 -19.72
C GLU A 598 8.59 -33.77 -19.63
N LYS A 599 9.82 -34.19 -19.91
CA LYS A 599 10.14 -35.61 -19.99
C LYS A 599 10.54 -36.26 -18.66
N THR A 600 11.02 -35.50 -17.72
CA THR A 600 11.59 -36.02 -16.46
C THR A 600 10.89 -35.48 -15.23
N VAL A 601 10.74 -34.15 -15.16
CA VAL A 601 10.23 -33.48 -13.96
C VAL A 601 8.73 -33.69 -13.81
N GLN A 602 7.97 -33.38 -14.85
CA GLN A 602 6.51 -33.46 -14.79
C GLN A 602 6.05 -34.89 -14.46
N PRO A 603 6.54 -35.97 -15.10
CA PRO A 603 6.16 -37.34 -14.74
C PRO A 603 6.53 -37.73 -13.29
N ALA A 604 7.67 -37.21 -12.76
CA ALA A 604 8.05 -37.46 -11.38
C ALA A 604 7.08 -36.81 -10.38
N LEU A 605 6.70 -35.54 -10.62
CA LEU A 605 5.76 -34.83 -9.78
C LEU A 605 4.33 -35.41 -9.90
N GLU A 606 3.92 -35.86 -11.07
CA GLU A 606 2.64 -36.56 -11.29
C GLU A 606 2.55 -37.83 -10.47
N GLN A 607 3.62 -38.63 -10.42
CA GLN A 607 3.67 -39.85 -9.60
C GLN A 607 3.53 -39.51 -8.11
N VAL A 608 4.24 -38.52 -7.60
CA VAL A 608 4.11 -38.10 -6.20
C VAL A 608 2.70 -37.58 -5.91
N ALA A 609 2.14 -36.77 -6.82
CA ALA A 609 0.80 -36.21 -6.65
C ALA A 609 -0.27 -37.29 -6.60
N GLU A 610 -0.15 -38.32 -7.48
CA GLU A 610 -1.09 -39.44 -7.53
C GLU A 610 -1.00 -40.31 -6.26
N GLU A 611 0.19 -40.63 -5.79
CA GLU A 611 0.40 -41.39 -4.54
C GLU A 611 -0.18 -40.67 -3.33
N LEU A 612 0.01 -39.32 -3.24
CA LEU A 612 -0.55 -38.50 -2.16
C LEU A 612 -2.09 -38.48 -2.23
N ARG A 613 -2.68 -38.40 -3.42
CA ARG A 613 -4.14 -38.46 -3.60
C ARG A 613 -4.70 -39.83 -3.19
N GLN A 614 -4.03 -40.92 -3.51
CA GLN A 614 -4.44 -42.26 -3.08
C GLN A 614 -4.41 -42.42 -1.57
N ARG A 615 -3.59 -41.64 -0.88
CA ARG A 615 -3.55 -41.55 0.59
C ARG A 615 -4.57 -40.59 1.18
N GLY A 616 -5.45 -40.01 0.37
CA GLY A 616 -6.53 -39.14 0.81
C GLY A 616 -6.17 -37.68 0.93
N LEU A 617 -4.97 -37.25 0.47
CA LEU A 617 -4.54 -35.84 0.51
C LEU A 617 -4.95 -35.11 -0.76
N ASN A 618 -5.55 -33.95 -0.60
CA ASN A 618 -5.92 -33.10 -1.73
C ASN A 618 -4.67 -32.46 -2.34
N THR A 619 -4.26 -32.95 -3.50
CA THR A 619 -2.99 -32.58 -4.14
C THR A 619 -3.25 -32.03 -5.54
N THR A 620 -2.69 -30.87 -5.83
CA THR A 620 -2.78 -30.19 -7.11
C THR A 620 -1.39 -30.03 -7.74
N LEU A 621 -1.31 -30.25 -9.05
CA LEU A 621 -0.11 -29.97 -9.85
C LEU A 621 -0.50 -29.04 -10.98
N VAL A 622 0.09 -27.83 -11.02
CA VAL A 622 -0.21 -26.79 -11.98
C VAL A 622 1.03 -26.43 -12.79
N ALA A 623 0.89 -26.41 -14.12
CA ALA A 623 1.91 -25.88 -15.01
C ALA A 623 1.53 -24.43 -15.40
N SER A 624 2.43 -23.47 -15.22
CA SER A 624 2.20 -22.06 -15.52
C SER A 624 3.26 -21.51 -16.46
N SER A 625 2.84 -20.67 -17.39
CA SER A 625 3.77 -19.89 -18.23
C SER A 625 4.31 -18.71 -17.40
N VAL A 626 5.61 -18.48 -17.50
CA VAL A 626 6.28 -17.38 -16.82
C VAL A 626 6.49 -16.25 -17.83
N CYS A 627 6.02 -15.03 -17.53
CA CYS A 627 6.24 -13.87 -18.41
C CYS A 627 7.73 -13.68 -18.69
N ASP A 628 8.08 -13.41 -19.94
CA ASP A 628 9.43 -13.16 -20.44
C ASP A 628 10.41 -14.36 -20.33
N ILE A 629 9.96 -15.55 -19.92
CA ILE A 629 10.79 -16.75 -19.83
C ILE A 629 10.17 -17.86 -20.70
N PRO A 630 10.90 -18.40 -21.69
CA PRO A 630 10.34 -19.43 -22.60
C PRO A 630 10.33 -20.83 -21.99
N VAL A 631 10.33 -20.95 -20.67
CA VAL A 631 10.27 -22.22 -19.91
C VAL A 631 9.13 -22.11 -18.90
N ARG A 632 8.32 -23.19 -18.81
CA ARG A 632 7.21 -23.24 -17.86
C ARG A 632 7.70 -23.48 -16.42
N SER A 633 6.90 -23.07 -15.44
CA SER A 633 7.04 -23.50 -14.05
C SER A 633 6.07 -24.62 -13.72
N LEU A 634 6.44 -25.50 -12.80
CA LEU A 634 5.56 -26.53 -12.23
C LEU A 634 5.38 -26.28 -10.73
N ASP A 635 4.16 -26.37 -10.23
CA ASP A 635 3.78 -26.09 -8.86
C ASP A 635 2.96 -27.25 -8.29
N LEU A 636 3.56 -28.00 -7.38
CA LEU A 636 2.90 -29.08 -6.63
C LEU A 636 2.48 -28.53 -5.28
N THR A 637 1.20 -28.55 -4.99
CA THR A 637 0.65 -28.13 -3.71
C THR A 637 -0.15 -29.26 -3.07
N VAL A 638 0.13 -29.54 -1.79
CA VAL A 638 -0.63 -30.47 -0.96
C VAL A 638 -1.42 -29.65 0.04
N ASP A 639 -2.72 -29.81 0.02
CA ASP A 639 -3.63 -29.16 0.94
C ASP A 639 -3.67 -29.96 2.25
N LEU A 640 -3.31 -29.32 3.36
CA LEU A 640 -3.25 -29.90 4.71
C LEU A 640 -4.37 -29.32 5.61
N GLU A 641 -5.50 -28.96 5.00
CA GLU A 641 -6.71 -28.46 5.67
C GLU A 641 -6.42 -27.24 6.57
N GLU A 642 -6.39 -27.44 7.87
CA GLU A 642 -6.19 -26.33 8.85
C GLU A 642 -4.74 -25.91 9.03
N GLU A 643 -3.77 -26.67 8.53
CA GLU A 643 -2.36 -26.42 8.65
C GLU A 643 -1.80 -25.70 7.42
N GLN A 644 -0.54 -25.29 7.48
CA GLN A 644 0.13 -24.69 6.33
C GLN A 644 0.26 -25.71 5.20
N ASN A 645 -0.25 -25.39 4.02
CA ASN A 645 -0.14 -26.24 2.82
C ASN A 645 1.34 -26.47 2.46
N PHE A 646 1.66 -27.70 2.06
CA PHE A 646 2.98 -27.98 1.48
C PHE A 646 3.01 -27.48 0.04
N ARG A 647 4.11 -26.82 -0.34
CA ARG A 647 4.32 -26.34 -1.70
C ARG A 647 5.73 -26.67 -2.19
N TYR A 648 5.80 -27.27 -3.36
CA TYR A 648 7.03 -27.56 -4.09
C TYR A 648 6.90 -26.98 -5.50
N GLN A 649 7.58 -25.88 -5.75
CA GLN A 649 7.52 -25.23 -7.06
C GLN A 649 8.89 -25.33 -7.74
N LEU A 650 8.89 -25.75 -8.99
CA LEU A 650 10.06 -25.65 -9.87
C LEU A 650 9.91 -24.46 -10.78
N PHE A 651 10.80 -23.50 -10.60
CA PHE A 651 10.78 -22.23 -11.29
C PHE A 651 12.05 -22.04 -12.13
N PRO A 652 11.93 -21.71 -13.42
CA PRO A 652 13.07 -21.46 -14.28
C PRO A 652 13.70 -20.09 -13.94
N VAL A 653 14.98 -20.08 -13.61
CA VAL A 653 15.75 -18.87 -13.31
C VAL A 653 16.80 -18.65 -14.39
N GLU A 654 16.69 -17.51 -15.07
CA GLU A 654 17.65 -17.12 -16.09
C GLU A 654 18.93 -16.58 -15.46
N ASN A 655 20.08 -17.06 -15.93
CA ASN A 655 21.40 -16.65 -15.49
C ASN A 655 22.34 -16.40 -16.66
N PRO A 656 23.28 -15.44 -16.56
CA PRO A 656 24.32 -15.27 -17.58
C PRO A 656 25.28 -16.46 -17.58
N VAL A 657 25.66 -16.93 -18.74
CA VAL A 657 26.66 -17.99 -18.89
C VAL A 657 27.99 -17.50 -18.31
N PRO A 658 28.65 -18.26 -17.43
CA PRO A 658 29.94 -17.89 -16.85
C PRO A 658 30.99 -17.62 -17.92
N SER A 659 31.82 -16.62 -17.70
CA SER A 659 32.82 -16.15 -18.69
C SER A 659 33.81 -17.23 -19.12
N PHE A 660 34.11 -18.17 -18.24
CA PHE A 660 35.06 -19.27 -18.53
C PHE A 660 34.48 -20.35 -19.46
N THR A 661 33.16 -20.33 -19.74
CA THR A 661 32.47 -21.32 -20.60
C THR A 661 31.82 -20.71 -21.82
N ARG A 662 31.83 -19.38 -21.98
CA ARG A 662 31.12 -18.68 -23.08
C ARG A 662 31.54 -19.15 -24.48
N ASN A 663 32.81 -19.49 -24.65
CA ASN A 663 33.34 -19.94 -25.96
C ASN A 663 32.87 -21.35 -26.37
N THR A 664 32.29 -22.13 -25.44
CA THR A 664 31.88 -23.51 -25.70
C THR A 664 30.34 -23.69 -25.76
N THR A 665 29.57 -22.76 -25.24
CA THR A 665 28.12 -22.89 -25.14
C THR A 665 27.30 -22.12 -26.18
N GLY A 666 27.92 -21.14 -26.87
CA GLY A 666 27.28 -20.36 -27.94
C GLY A 666 26.09 -19.49 -27.56
N GLY A 667 25.75 -19.39 -26.26
CA GLY A 667 24.62 -18.61 -25.71
C GLY A 667 25.10 -17.64 -24.64
N GLU A 668 24.38 -16.50 -24.49
CA GLU A 668 24.67 -15.51 -23.46
C GLU A 668 24.02 -15.83 -22.11
N VAL A 669 22.92 -16.60 -22.12
CA VAL A 669 22.13 -16.97 -20.95
C VAL A 669 21.84 -18.48 -20.90
N TYR A 670 21.68 -19.00 -19.68
CA TYR A 670 21.22 -20.37 -19.42
C TYR A 670 20.13 -20.36 -18.36
N TYR A 671 19.41 -21.47 -18.24
CA TYR A 671 18.28 -21.59 -17.32
C TYR A 671 18.57 -22.66 -16.26
N ARG A 672 18.32 -22.30 -14.98
CA ARG A 672 18.33 -23.22 -13.83
C ARG A 672 16.90 -23.54 -13.48
N LEU A 673 16.61 -24.78 -13.11
CA LEU A 673 15.35 -25.19 -12.49
C LEU A 673 15.52 -25.18 -10.98
N GLU A 674 15.22 -24.07 -10.35
CA GLU A 674 15.35 -23.94 -8.91
C GLU A 674 14.09 -24.36 -8.18
N VAL A 675 14.27 -24.98 -7.02
CA VAL A 675 13.17 -25.37 -6.14
C VAL A 675 12.77 -24.19 -5.28
N PHE A 676 11.47 -23.91 -5.26
CA PHE A 676 10.86 -22.85 -4.44
C PHE A 676 9.82 -23.47 -3.51
N ASP A 677 9.73 -22.96 -2.30
CA ASP A 677 8.58 -23.13 -1.41
C ASP A 677 7.75 -21.84 -1.39
N HIS A 678 6.78 -21.69 -0.46
CA HIS A 678 5.97 -20.47 -0.36
C HIS A 678 6.76 -19.23 0.05
N THR A 679 7.96 -19.38 0.59
CA THR A 679 8.78 -18.26 1.04
C THR A 679 9.82 -17.85 0.00
N GLY A 680 10.18 -18.73 -0.94
CA GLY A 680 11.10 -18.38 -2.03
C GLY A 680 12.01 -19.53 -2.45
N SER A 681 13.12 -19.19 -3.15
CA SER A 681 14.08 -20.17 -3.65
C SER A 681 14.82 -20.87 -2.51
N LEU A 682 14.92 -22.20 -2.62
CA LEU A 682 15.77 -23.00 -1.74
C LEU A 682 17.25 -22.97 -2.17
N GLY A 683 17.58 -22.24 -3.24
CA GLY A 683 18.97 -21.94 -3.64
C GLY A 683 19.69 -23.04 -4.42
N TYR A 684 19.02 -24.14 -4.80
CA TYR A 684 19.63 -25.20 -5.58
C TYR A 684 18.87 -25.54 -6.85
N ASP A 685 19.60 -26.01 -7.85
CA ASP A 685 19.15 -26.42 -9.17
C ASP A 685 18.93 -27.93 -9.23
N VAL A 686 17.80 -28.37 -9.73
CA VAL A 686 17.47 -29.80 -9.94
C VAL A 686 17.65 -30.25 -11.38
N PHE A 687 18.14 -29.38 -12.28
CA PHE A 687 18.41 -29.80 -13.65
C PHE A 687 19.36 -30.99 -13.72
N GLY A 688 18.96 -32.03 -14.46
CA GLY A 688 19.73 -33.27 -14.60
C GLY A 688 19.58 -34.27 -13.46
N TYR A 689 18.59 -34.09 -12.54
CA TYR A 689 18.19 -35.14 -11.61
C TYR A 689 17.43 -36.25 -12.37
N THR A 690 17.50 -37.50 -11.88
CA THR A 690 16.62 -38.59 -12.36
C THR A 690 15.22 -38.42 -11.76
N GLN A 691 14.23 -39.12 -12.27
CA GLN A 691 12.87 -39.11 -11.70
C GLN A 691 12.88 -39.53 -10.23
N GLU A 692 13.61 -40.59 -9.88
CA GLU A 692 13.75 -41.06 -8.49
C GLU A 692 14.36 -39.98 -7.59
N GLN A 693 15.42 -39.31 -8.04
CA GLN A 693 16.05 -38.21 -7.28
C GLN A 693 15.13 -37.00 -7.10
N LEU A 694 14.23 -36.75 -8.05
CA LEU A 694 13.23 -35.69 -7.91
C LEU A 694 12.15 -36.09 -6.91
N ILE A 695 11.69 -37.35 -6.95
CA ILE A 695 10.73 -37.90 -6.00
C ILE A 695 11.31 -37.83 -4.58
N ASP A 696 12.53 -38.35 -4.39
CA ASP A 696 13.22 -38.26 -3.09
C ASP A 696 13.33 -36.81 -2.59
N ASN A 697 13.67 -35.87 -3.50
CA ASN A 697 13.80 -34.47 -3.14
C ASN A 697 12.45 -33.84 -2.70
N VAL A 698 11.35 -34.21 -3.36
CA VAL A 698 10.00 -33.78 -2.95
C VAL A 698 9.64 -34.35 -1.59
N LEU A 699 9.89 -35.66 -1.39
CA LEU A 699 9.58 -36.35 -0.14
C LEU A 699 10.39 -35.81 1.03
N ASP A 700 11.70 -35.59 0.86
CA ASP A 700 12.57 -34.98 1.84
C ASP A 700 12.05 -33.60 2.33
N LEU A 701 11.51 -32.80 1.39
CA LEU A 701 10.95 -31.49 1.72
C LEU A 701 9.56 -31.61 2.36
N TYR A 702 8.77 -32.57 1.92
CA TYR A 702 7.44 -32.86 2.47
C TYR A 702 7.56 -33.37 3.93
N GLU A 703 8.43 -34.32 4.18
CA GLU A 703 8.69 -34.84 5.53
C GLU A 703 9.18 -33.74 6.47
N ARG A 704 10.10 -32.88 6.01
CA ARG A 704 10.56 -31.71 6.80
C ARG A 704 9.43 -30.72 7.06
N HIS A 705 8.53 -30.55 6.12
CA HIS A 705 7.38 -29.68 6.32
C HIS A 705 6.44 -30.25 7.39
N LEU A 706 6.17 -31.54 7.36
CA LEU A 706 5.39 -32.20 8.40
C LEU A 706 6.07 -32.14 9.77
N GLU A 707 7.39 -32.37 9.84
CA GLU A 707 8.17 -32.24 11.05
C GLU A 707 8.11 -30.80 11.61
N PHE A 708 8.20 -29.80 10.75
CA PHE A 708 8.04 -28.41 11.12
C PHE A 708 6.65 -28.12 11.71
N LEU A 709 5.58 -28.64 11.10
CA LEU A 709 4.23 -28.50 11.64
C LEU A 709 4.09 -29.19 13.01
N HIS A 710 4.73 -30.36 13.16
CA HIS A 710 4.72 -31.13 14.40
C HIS A 710 5.45 -30.38 15.52
N MET A 711 6.66 -29.87 15.27
CA MET A 711 7.43 -29.08 16.23
C MET A 711 6.73 -27.79 16.66
N GLN A 712 5.90 -27.20 15.82
CA GLN A 712 5.12 -26.01 16.20
C GLN A 712 4.03 -26.33 17.24
N ARG A 713 3.54 -27.56 17.29
CA ARG A 713 2.57 -28.02 18.30
C ARG A 713 3.22 -28.27 19.66
N ASP A 714 4.47 -28.68 19.71
CA ASP A 714 5.14 -29.24 20.90
C ASP A 714 6.14 -28.30 21.60
N ILE A 715 6.13 -26.99 21.32
CA ILE A 715 7.01 -26.06 22.04
C ILE A 715 6.52 -25.94 23.49
N PRO A 716 7.34 -26.33 24.51
CA PRO A 716 6.98 -26.23 25.91
C PRO A 716 6.60 -24.78 26.28
N GLY A 717 5.45 -24.60 26.95
CA GLY A 717 4.91 -23.29 27.30
C GLY A 717 4.00 -22.65 26.25
N ARG A 718 3.78 -23.30 25.10
CA ARG A 718 2.85 -22.88 24.05
C ARG A 718 1.49 -23.60 24.07
N SER A 719 1.28 -24.56 24.97
CA SER A 719 0.04 -25.33 25.10
C SER A 719 -1.20 -24.46 25.34
N ASP A 720 -1.04 -23.30 25.95
CA ASP A 720 -2.15 -22.36 26.17
C ASP A 720 -2.32 -21.34 25.01
N MET A 721 -1.39 -21.35 24.06
CA MET A 721 -1.40 -20.58 22.84
C MET A 721 -1.73 -21.44 21.61
N SER A 722 -2.56 -22.46 21.79
CA SER A 722 -2.97 -23.40 20.75
C SER A 722 -3.73 -22.78 19.55
N GLY A 723 -3.66 -21.48 19.40
CA GLY A 723 -4.05 -20.74 18.22
C GLY A 723 -2.90 -20.16 17.42
N GLY A 724 -1.65 -20.53 17.74
CA GLY A 724 -0.45 -20.10 17.02
C GLY A 724 -0.18 -20.99 15.83
N ALA A 725 -1.14 -21.13 14.94
CA ALA A 725 -0.89 -21.71 13.63
C ALA A 725 0.19 -20.93 12.89
N ALA A 726 0.91 -21.61 12.03
CA ALA A 726 1.85 -21.01 11.11
C ALA A 726 1.22 -19.78 10.43
N PRO A 727 2.00 -18.74 10.09
CA PRO A 727 1.48 -17.48 9.54
C PRO A 727 0.82 -17.62 8.17
N VAL A 728 0.77 -18.81 7.61
CA VAL A 728 0.11 -19.07 6.32
C VAL A 728 -1.06 -20.00 6.57
N MET A 729 -2.26 -19.41 6.67
CA MET A 729 -3.51 -20.15 6.56
C MET A 729 -4.21 -19.75 5.28
N ASP A 730 -4.83 -20.72 4.66
CA ASP A 730 -5.79 -20.45 3.60
C ASP A 730 -7.03 -19.80 4.20
N TRP A 731 -7.16 -18.49 3.97
CA TRP A 731 -8.31 -17.71 4.43
C TRP A 731 -9.58 -17.98 3.60
N ARG A 732 -9.49 -18.87 2.60
CA ARG A 732 -10.58 -19.21 1.70
C ARG A 732 -11.61 -20.18 2.30
N GLN A 733 -11.30 -20.76 3.46
CA GLN A 733 -12.22 -21.69 4.12
C GLN A 733 -12.93 -21.00 5.28
N ASP A 734 -14.02 -20.30 5.02
CA ASP A 734 -15.23 -20.10 5.84
C ASP A 734 -16.31 -19.39 5.04
#